data_57ffba95705865a40873c465aedb017c
#
_entry.id   57ffba95705865a40873c465aedb017c
#
_cell.length_a   1.000
_cell.length_b   1.000
_cell.length_c   1.000
_cell.angle_alpha   90.00
_cell.angle_beta   90.00
_cell.angle_gamma   90.00
#
_symmetry.space_group_name_H-M   'P 1'
#
loop_
_entity.id
_entity.type
_entity.pdbx_description
1 polymer ?
#
loop_
_entity_poly.entity_id
_entity_poly.type
_entity_poly.pdbx_seq_one_letter_code
_entity_poly.pdbx_strand_id
1 'polypeptide(L)'
;MTLLLRASSLRYFKLLPAAALLFAAHMMVAQAPVAAKTPSATPDRASAYYHYGLAHLYEDMAVNAGRSDYATQAVEQYKLALDADPDSRFLQDGLADLYFKIGRIREAVTAAQDQVNKHPDDVEAHTLLGKVYLRSLGDMQSAQSGQMLQLAIAEYEKLAQLKPNDIETRLLLGQLYSFNHDSAKAEAQFKAAQAIDAGSEDVVLNMARLYSEQGDFQRAADTLSSVPVDDRSARIEFALGASYDQLKKPKDAIAAYRRALDLDSENIDAERGLATALLADGQLDESLKIFNEIIAAEPQDAQSQIRISEIQRRQGHYEEALGTLEKAKPLVQDSLELSYNEALIYDTLGRYDDAIRVLNTLVAGSAHADGKYSEPEKANRAIFLDRLGIVYREQNKTSESVGTYKQMIELGGEYARSGYQGQIDAYRDAHQWKEATTVAGEAAKALPKDRSVQLTYASQLADTGQADQGIALAKAQVSSTDNAAEDREAHLALAQIYIRLKRWDDAAAELNKADASASKPEEKLYVYFLRGTLADRQKQYEEAEAEFQKALTIDPQNATILNYLGYMLADRGVRLPEALTMIRKAVDLDPQNYAYLDSLGWVYFKTGQYALAEENIRKANERNNGDPTIHDHLGEVYEKTGKLKMAVAQWERSMTEYAHSLPADADPTDVAKVQHKLENARVKLSKVTTTPVK
;
A
#
# COMPACT_ATOMS: atom_id res chain seq x y z
N MET A 1 3.90 -6.13 -2.16
CA MET A 1 3.32 -7.40 -1.68
C MET A 1 4.44 -8.39 -1.47
N THR A 2 4.88 -8.59 -0.25
CA THR A 2 6.10 -9.34 0.09
C THR A 2 5.70 -10.64 0.76
N LEU A 3 6.29 -11.71 0.29
CA LEU A 3 6.09 -13.10 0.70
C LEU A 3 6.14 -13.29 2.23
N LEU A 4 5.15 -14.04 2.73
CA LEU A 4 5.05 -14.60 4.08
C LEU A 4 6.15 -15.65 4.32
N LEU A 5 6.92 -15.46 5.39
CA LEU A 5 7.67 -16.53 6.04
C LEU A 5 7.15 -16.68 7.47
N ARG A 6 6.53 -17.82 7.74
CA ARG A 6 6.15 -18.25 9.09
C ARG A 6 7.41 -18.61 9.89
N ALA A 7 7.55 -18.01 11.07
CA ALA A 7 8.48 -18.50 12.08
C ALA A 7 7.68 -19.14 13.23
N SER A 8 7.87 -20.44 13.41
CA SER A 8 7.39 -21.19 14.57
C SER A 8 8.42 -21.18 15.69
N SER A 9 7.92 -20.88 16.87
CA SER A 9 8.61 -20.81 18.16
C SER A 9 9.23 -22.13 18.62
N LEU A 10 10.40 -22.07 19.25
CA LEU A 10 10.89 -23.11 20.14
C LEU A 10 11.40 -22.53 21.47
N ARG A 11 10.97 -23.21 22.53
CA ARG A 11 11.08 -22.87 23.94
C ARG A 11 12.49 -23.09 24.50
N TYR A 12 12.82 -22.24 25.46
CA TYR A 12 13.94 -22.34 26.40
C TYR A 12 14.03 -23.65 27.15
N PHE A 13 15.27 -24.16 27.33
CA PHE A 13 15.66 -24.90 28.52
C PHE A 13 17.05 -24.43 28.98
N LYS A 14 17.07 -23.90 30.21
CA LYS A 14 18.29 -23.60 30.97
C LYS A 14 18.77 -24.88 31.64
N LEU A 15 20.08 -25.16 31.70
CA LEU A 15 20.77 -25.69 32.88
C LEU A 15 22.27 -25.45 32.77
N LEU A 16 22.85 -25.03 33.86
CA LEU A 16 24.23 -24.65 34.18
C LEU A 16 25.02 -25.87 34.71
N PRO A 17 26.28 -25.71 35.22
CA PRO A 17 27.48 -26.32 34.67
C PRO A 17 28.13 -27.34 35.64
N ALA A 18 29.10 -28.08 35.15
CA ALA A 18 30.10 -28.75 36.04
C ALA A 18 31.41 -28.96 35.29
N ALA A 19 32.36 -28.18 35.63
CA ALA A 19 33.63 -28.46 36.32
C ALA A 19 34.56 -29.52 35.69
N ALA A 20 35.65 -28.99 35.21
CA ALA A 20 37.06 -29.40 35.22
C ALA A 20 37.42 -30.79 35.80
N LEU A 21 38.32 -31.49 35.10
CA LEU A 21 39.51 -32.06 35.71
C LEU A 21 40.56 -32.45 34.62
N LEU A 22 41.74 -31.93 34.82
CA LEU A 22 43.00 -32.25 34.16
C LEU A 22 43.36 -33.73 34.27
N PHE A 23 43.85 -34.33 33.17
CA PHE A 23 44.87 -35.37 33.27
C PHE A 23 45.87 -35.22 32.11
N ALA A 24 47.05 -34.76 32.47
CA ALA A 24 48.26 -34.87 31.64
C ALA A 24 48.75 -36.28 31.66
N ALA A 25 48.76 -36.98 30.54
CA ALA A 25 49.51 -38.18 30.35
C ALA A 25 50.59 -37.94 29.28
N HIS A 26 51.82 -37.81 29.73
CA HIS A 26 53.03 -37.91 28.87
C HIS A 26 53.15 -39.34 28.35
N MET A 27 52.89 -39.53 27.05
CA MET A 27 53.39 -40.71 26.34
C MET A 27 54.57 -40.27 25.51
N MET A 28 55.77 -40.74 25.94
CA MET A 28 56.92 -40.82 25.06
C MET A 28 56.60 -41.78 23.93
N VAL A 29 56.39 -41.25 22.72
CA VAL A 29 56.44 -42.11 21.52
C VAL A 29 57.88 -42.07 20.98
N ALA A 30 58.46 -43.22 20.97
CA ALA A 30 59.78 -43.51 20.35
C ALA A 30 59.68 -43.05 18.86
N GLN A 31 60.66 -42.24 18.44
CA GLN A 31 60.84 -41.93 17.02
C GLN A 31 61.16 -43.20 16.27
N ALA A 32 60.21 -43.69 15.48
CA ALA A 32 60.50 -44.64 14.41
C ALA A 32 61.38 -43.96 13.35
N PRO A 33 62.31 -44.64 12.74
CA PRO A 33 63.17 -44.05 11.73
C PRO A 33 62.26 -43.49 10.55
N VAL A 34 62.52 -42.25 10.16
CA VAL A 34 61.94 -41.64 8.96
C VAL A 34 62.25 -42.59 7.80
N ALA A 35 61.21 -43.26 7.32
CA ALA A 35 61.31 -44.01 6.07
C ALA A 35 61.65 -42.97 4.97
N ALA A 36 62.75 -43.21 4.32
CA ALA A 36 63.19 -42.46 3.15
C ALA A 36 62.01 -42.42 2.16
N LYS A 37 61.61 -41.21 1.75
CA LYS A 37 60.67 -41.04 0.64
C LYS A 37 61.23 -41.84 -0.55
N THR A 38 60.51 -42.88 -0.94
CA THR A 38 60.68 -43.49 -2.27
C THR A 38 60.60 -42.41 -3.31
N PRO A 39 61.53 -42.37 -4.29
CA PRO A 39 61.45 -41.41 -5.38
C PRO A 39 60.06 -41.59 -6.06
N SER A 40 59.30 -40.50 -6.26
CA SER A 40 58.05 -40.53 -6.97
C SER A 40 58.32 -41.22 -8.33
N ALA A 41 57.56 -42.28 -8.59
CA ALA A 41 57.57 -42.86 -9.93
C ALA A 41 57.30 -41.77 -10.92
N THR A 42 58.06 -41.67 -12.00
CA THR A 42 57.79 -40.72 -13.09
C THR A 42 56.33 -40.90 -13.54
N PRO A 43 55.50 -39.84 -13.58
CA PRO A 43 54.08 -39.99 -13.90
C PRO A 43 53.91 -40.70 -15.25
N ASP A 44 53.07 -41.73 -15.26
CA ASP A 44 52.69 -42.41 -16.52
C ASP A 44 51.60 -41.59 -17.24
N ARG A 45 52.03 -40.52 -17.91
CA ARG A 45 51.16 -39.62 -18.62
C ARG A 45 50.36 -40.32 -19.72
N ALA A 46 50.84 -41.38 -20.33
CA ALA A 46 50.10 -42.10 -21.36
C ALA A 46 48.86 -42.80 -20.78
N SER A 47 49.05 -43.49 -19.61
CA SER A 47 47.96 -44.09 -18.87
C SER A 47 46.99 -43.03 -18.34
N ALA A 48 47.51 -41.92 -17.80
CA ALA A 48 46.70 -40.82 -17.31
C ALA A 48 45.78 -40.22 -18.43
N TYR A 49 46.32 -39.98 -19.62
CA TYR A 49 45.55 -39.51 -20.76
C TYR A 49 44.51 -40.51 -21.26
N TYR A 50 44.84 -41.79 -21.25
CA TYR A 50 43.88 -42.85 -21.63
C TYR A 50 42.67 -42.87 -20.71
N HIS A 51 42.92 -42.91 -19.40
CA HIS A 51 41.86 -42.92 -18.39
C HIS A 51 41.07 -41.61 -18.36
N TYR A 52 41.73 -40.47 -18.54
CA TYR A 52 41.06 -39.19 -18.67
C TYR A 52 40.10 -39.16 -19.88
N GLY A 53 40.52 -39.67 -21.04
CA GLY A 53 39.68 -39.76 -22.23
C GLY A 53 38.43 -40.62 -22.00
N LEU A 54 38.57 -41.74 -21.30
CA LEU A 54 37.45 -42.59 -20.88
C LEU A 54 36.57 -41.91 -19.84
N ALA A 55 37.16 -41.22 -18.87
CA ALA A 55 36.42 -40.46 -17.87
C ALA A 55 35.52 -39.42 -18.50
N HIS A 56 36.09 -38.65 -19.45
CA HIS A 56 35.30 -37.60 -20.16
C HIS A 56 34.18 -38.17 -21.04
N LEU A 57 34.41 -39.32 -21.69
CA LEU A 57 33.37 -40.03 -22.44
C LEU A 57 32.20 -40.46 -21.53
N TYR A 58 32.50 -41.04 -20.37
CA TYR A 58 31.49 -41.45 -19.41
C TYR A 58 30.82 -40.27 -18.72
N GLU A 59 31.52 -39.15 -18.49
CA GLU A 59 30.98 -37.92 -18.01
C GLU A 59 29.93 -37.36 -19.00
N ASP A 60 30.27 -37.31 -20.28
CA ASP A 60 29.37 -36.86 -21.33
C ASP A 60 28.08 -37.70 -21.36
N MET A 61 28.23 -39.05 -21.28
CA MET A 61 27.11 -39.97 -21.20
C MET A 61 26.25 -39.74 -19.93
N ALA A 62 26.88 -39.47 -18.79
CA ALA A 62 26.20 -39.29 -17.52
C ALA A 62 25.48 -37.95 -17.43
N VAL A 63 26.11 -36.86 -17.87
CA VAL A 63 25.65 -35.48 -17.68
C VAL A 63 24.81 -35.03 -18.89
N ASN A 64 25.32 -35.12 -20.10
CA ASN A 64 24.70 -34.57 -21.29
C ASN A 64 23.67 -35.54 -21.91
N ALA A 65 23.96 -36.86 -21.91
CA ALA A 65 23.01 -37.86 -22.41
C ALA A 65 22.03 -38.38 -21.32
N GLY A 66 22.11 -37.88 -20.08
CA GLY A 66 21.18 -38.18 -18.99
C GLY A 66 21.31 -39.65 -18.46
N ARG A 67 22.40 -40.34 -18.75
CA ARG A 67 22.61 -41.72 -18.37
C ARG A 67 23.41 -41.84 -17.06
N SER A 68 22.71 -41.63 -15.96
CA SER A 68 23.31 -41.61 -14.58
C SER A 68 24.05 -42.89 -14.20
N ASP A 69 23.81 -44.02 -14.89
CA ASP A 69 24.55 -45.29 -14.72
C ASP A 69 26.05 -45.17 -15.07
N TYR A 70 26.43 -44.21 -15.93
CA TYR A 70 27.82 -43.95 -16.27
C TYR A 70 28.56 -43.03 -15.27
N ALA A 71 27.86 -42.38 -14.36
CA ALA A 71 28.46 -41.45 -13.38
C ALA A 71 29.54 -42.09 -12.52
N THR A 72 29.31 -43.34 -12.07
CA THR A 72 30.29 -44.07 -11.26
C THR A 72 31.51 -44.48 -12.10
N GLN A 73 31.29 -44.86 -13.37
CA GLN A 73 32.37 -45.21 -14.28
C GLN A 73 33.26 -44.00 -14.60
N ALA A 74 32.67 -42.84 -14.80
CA ALA A 74 33.40 -41.59 -15.00
C ALA A 74 34.32 -41.28 -13.79
N VAL A 75 33.78 -41.38 -12.57
CA VAL A 75 34.57 -41.20 -11.33
C VAL A 75 35.71 -42.18 -11.20
N GLU A 76 35.47 -43.49 -11.50
CA GLU A 76 36.51 -44.50 -11.46
C GLU A 76 37.65 -44.22 -12.45
N GLN A 77 37.33 -43.82 -13.65
CA GLN A 77 38.31 -43.47 -14.67
C GLN A 77 39.12 -42.23 -14.30
N TYR A 78 38.49 -41.19 -13.72
CA TYR A 78 39.26 -40.05 -13.19
C TYR A 78 40.22 -40.47 -12.07
N LYS A 79 39.81 -41.37 -11.18
CA LYS A 79 40.70 -41.91 -10.13
C LYS A 79 41.88 -42.69 -10.69
N LEU A 80 41.64 -43.54 -11.71
CA LEU A 80 42.73 -44.26 -12.38
C LEU A 80 43.68 -43.31 -13.12
N ALA A 81 43.16 -42.22 -13.69
CA ALA A 81 43.98 -41.17 -14.28
C ALA A 81 44.87 -40.49 -13.23
N LEU A 82 44.33 -40.22 -12.05
CA LEU A 82 45.06 -39.63 -10.92
C LEU A 82 46.06 -40.62 -10.28
N ASP A 83 45.78 -41.92 -10.26
CA ASP A 83 46.73 -42.91 -9.83
C ASP A 83 47.97 -42.96 -10.75
N ALA A 84 47.77 -42.69 -12.05
CA ALA A 84 48.85 -42.65 -13.04
C ALA A 84 49.64 -41.31 -13.02
N ASP A 85 48.97 -40.20 -12.69
CA ASP A 85 49.59 -38.86 -12.53
C ASP A 85 48.99 -38.15 -11.30
N PRO A 86 49.45 -38.50 -10.06
CA PRO A 86 48.85 -38.01 -8.82
C PRO A 86 48.95 -36.50 -8.60
N ASP A 87 49.96 -35.86 -9.19
CA ASP A 87 50.22 -34.43 -9.03
C ASP A 87 49.58 -33.59 -10.13
N SER A 88 48.82 -34.24 -11.03
CA SER A 88 48.08 -33.53 -12.10
C SER A 88 46.91 -32.74 -11.55
N ARG A 89 47.11 -31.46 -11.41
CA ARG A 89 46.10 -30.51 -10.98
C ARG A 89 44.87 -30.55 -11.90
N PHE A 90 45.06 -30.60 -13.21
CA PHE A 90 43.98 -30.68 -14.20
C PHE A 90 43.04 -31.87 -13.95
N LEU A 91 43.57 -33.05 -13.58
CA LEU A 91 42.75 -34.22 -13.25
C LEU A 91 42.04 -34.10 -11.89
N GLN A 92 42.68 -33.44 -10.92
CA GLN A 92 42.07 -33.18 -9.62
C GLN A 92 40.88 -32.24 -9.71
N ASP A 93 41.01 -31.13 -10.45
CA ASP A 93 39.96 -30.19 -10.73
C ASP A 93 38.82 -30.83 -11.53
N GLY A 94 39.15 -31.63 -12.55
CA GLY A 94 38.18 -32.37 -13.35
C GLY A 94 37.36 -33.36 -12.54
N LEU A 95 37.97 -34.09 -11.61
CA LEU A 95 37.24 -34.99 -10.72
C LEU A 95 36.33 -34.24 -9.75
N ALA A 96 36.76 -33.11 -9.22
CA ALA A 96 35.95 -32.30 -8.31
C ALA A 96 34.76 -31.69 -9.05
N ASP A 97 34.96 -31.20 -10.27
CA ASP A 97 33.89 -30.69 -11.15
C ASP A 97 32.90 -31.80 -11.55
N LEU A 98 33.39 -33.00 -11.87
CA LEU A 98 32.55 -34.18 -12.11
C LEU A 98 31.65 -34.47 -10.88
N TYR A 99 32.19 -34.51 -9.68
CA TYR A 99 31.41 -34.73 -8.46
C TYR A 99 30.30 -33.68 -8.34
N PHE A 100 30.61 -32.42 -8.62
CA PHE A 100 29.62 -31.34 -8.62
C PHE A 100 28.51 -31.56 -9.66
N LYS A 101 28.88 -31.87 -10.91
CA LYS A 101 27.96 -32.11 -12.02
C LYS A 101 27.00 -33.27 -11.78
N ILE A 102 27.46 -34.36 -11.17
CA ILE A 102 26.66 -35.56 -10.87
C ILE A 102 25.93 -35.46 -9.52
N GLY A 103 26.00 -34.33 -8.81
CA GLY A 103 25.30 -34.09 -7.55
C GLY A 103 25.92 -34.78 -6.32
N ARG A 104 27.14 -35.28 -6.42
CA ARG A 104 27.90 -35.81 -5.25
C ARG A 104 28.56 -34.66 -4.49
N ILE A 105 27.72 -33.82 -3.85
CA ILE A 105 28.14 -32.54 -3.25
C ILE A 105 29.21 -32.72 -2.15
N ARG A 106 29.09 -33.74 -1.30
CA ARG A 106 30.07 -33.96 -0.21
C ARG A 106 31.45 -34.25 -0.76
N GLU A 107 31.53 -35.12 -1.77
CA GLU A 107 32.78 -35.49 -2.43
C GLU A 107 33.37 -34.29 -3.19
N ALA A 108 32.51 -33.48 -3.82
CA ALA A 108 32.92 -32.24 -4.49
C ALA A 108 33.54 -31.25 -3.49
N VAL A 109 32.86 -31.00 -2.34
CA VAL A 109 33.38 -30.14 -1.26
C VAL A 109 34.73 -30.66 -0.77
N THR A 110 34.84 -31.97 -0.48
CA THR A 110 36.08 -32.55 0.03
C THR A 110 37.23 -32.40 -0.98
N ALA A 111 36.96 -32.69 -2.25
CA ALA A 111 37.99 -32.58 -3.29
C ALA A 111 38.45 -31.15 -3.51
N ALA A 112 37.49 -30.19 -3.60
CA ALA A 112 37.80 -28.78 -3.77
C ALA A 112 38.52 -28.20 -2.53
N GLN A 113 38.11 -28.58 -1.32
CA GLN A 113 38.78 -28.16 -0.08
C GLN A 113 40.22 -28.71 0.04
N ASP A 114 40.45 -29.93 -0.40
CA ASP A 114 41.78 -30.49 -0.45
C ASP A 114 42.69 -29.70 -1.41
N GLN A 115 42.15 -29.21 -2.54
CA GLN A 115 42.89 -28.35 -3.47
C GLN A 115 43.22 -26.99 -2.83
N VAL A 116 42.23 -26.32 -2.24
CA VAL A 116 42.46 -25.04 -1.53
C VAL A 116 43.49 -25.20 -0.40
N ASN A 117 43.44 -26.30 0.36
CA ASN A 117 44.43 -26.57 1.42
C ASN A 117 45.85 -26.77 0.90
N LYS A 118 46.00 -27.38 -0.27
CA LYS A 118 47.32 -27.59 -0.93
C LYS A 118 47.81 -26.31 -1.62
N HIS A 119 46.91 -25.57 -2.16
CA HIS A 119 47.18 -24.39 -2.98
C HIS A 119 46.28 -23.21 -2.54
N PRO A 120 46.60 -22.50 -1.42
CA PRO A 120 45.73 -21.47 -0.82
C PRO A 120 45.49 -20.21 -1.67
N ASP A 121 46.23 -20.06 -2.75
CA ASP A 121 46.04 -18.91 -3.70
C ASP A 121 45.57 -19.41 -5.08
N ASP A 122 45.01 -20.61 -5.13
CA ASP A 122 44.50 -21.19 -6.36
C ASP A 122 43.09 -20.68 -6.69
N VAL A 123 43.02 -19.91 -7.73
CA VAL A 123 41.78 -19.28 -8.20
C VAL A 123 40.73 -20.32 -8.63
N GLU A 124 41.17 -21.37 -9.36
CA GLU A 124 40.28 -22.40 -9.88
C GLU A 124 39.67 -23.20 -8.73
N ALA A 125 40.51 -23.59 -7.74
CA ALA A 125 40.08 -24.34 -6.56
C ALA A 125 39.08 -23.52 -5.72
N HIS A 126 39.34 -22.24 -5.46
CA HIS A 126 38.43 -21.37 -4.76
C HIS A 126 37.13 -21.15 -5.53
N THR A 127 37.21 -21.00 -6.87
CA THR A 127 36.02 -20.85 -7.74
C THR A 127 35.12 -22.09 -7.67
N LEU A 128 35.73 -23.28 -7.76
CA LEU A 128 35.01 -24.55 -7.67
C LEU A 128 34.34 -24.70 -6.30
N LEU A 129 35.10 -24.46 -5.22
CA LEU A 129 34.60 -24.57 -3.86
C LEU A 129 33.44 -23.59 -3.61
N GLY A 130 33.57 -22.33 -4.06
CA GLY A 130 32.53 -21.33 -4.02
C GLY A 130 31.27 -21.77 -4.76
N LYS A 131 31.39 -22.29 -5.99
CA LYS A 131 30.26 -22.83 -6.78
C LYS A 131 29.59 -24.01 -6.08
N VAL A 132 30.33 -24.90 -5.47
CA VAL A 132 29.80 -26.06 -4.72
C VAL A 132 28.95 -25.56 -3.52
N TYR A 133 29.46 -24.58 -2.77
CA TYR A 133 28.71 -24.00 -1.66
C TYR A 133 27.44 -23.30 -2.14
N LEU A 134 27.48 -22.53 -3.24
CA LEU A 134 26.29 -21.87 -3.84
C LEU A 134 25.23 -22.89 -4.26
N ARG A 135 25.63 -24.01 -4.90
CA ARG A 135 24.65 -25.04 -5.30
C ARG A 135 23.99 -25.68 -4.07
N SER A 136 24.76 -25.86 -2.99
CA SER A 136 24.23 -26.40 -1.74
C SER A 136 23.19 -25.48 -1.07
N LEU A 137 23.12 -24.18 -1.41
CA LEU A 137 22.10 -23.26 -0.90
C LEU A 137 20.72 -23.55 -1.51
N GLY A 138 20.66 -24.01 -2.77
CA GLY A 138 19.41 -24.33 -3.46
C GLY A 138 18.70 -25.57 -2.93
N ASP A 139 19.45 -26.50 -2.35
CA ASP A 139 18.97 -27.83 -1.91
C ASP A 139 18.56 -27.90 -0.42
N MET A 140 18.74 -26.82 0.37
CA MET A 140 18.59 -26.87 1.82
C MET A 140 17.62 -25.79 2.37
N GLN A 141 16.45 -26.22 2.80
CA GLN A 141 15.49 -25.42 3.59
C GLN A 141 15.78 -25.46 5.11
N SER A 142 17.03 -25.31 5.56
CA SER A 142 17.35 -25.51 6.98
C SER A 142 18.48 -24.61 7.51
N ALA A 143 18.74 -24.69 8.83
CA ALA A 143 19.84 -24.02 9.53
C ALA A 143 21.24 -24.23 8.90
N GLN A 144 21.41 -25.23 8.05
CA GLN A 144 22.64 -25.50 7.31
C GLN A 144 22.85 -24.54 6.13
N SER A 145 21.79 -23.97 5.56
CA SER A 145 21.93 -23.00 4.45
C SER A 145 22.68 -21.73 4.86
N GLY A 146 22.47 -21.25 6.10
CA GLY A 146 23.25 -20.12 6.64
C GLY A 146 24.75 -20.40 6.73
N GLN A 147 25.15 -21.62 7.11
CA GLN A 147 26.58 -22.01 7.15
C GLN A 147 27.17 -22.09 5.74
N MET A 148 26.45 -22.67 4.79
CA MET A 148 26.91 -22.74 3.39
C MET A 148 27.06 -21.36 2.77
N LEU A 149 26.16 -20.44 3.10
CA LEU A 149 26.25 -19.04 2.67
C LEU A 149 27.53 -18.38 3.19
N GLN A 150 27.87 -18.56 4.47
CA GLN A 150 29.09 -17.99 5.05
C GLN A 150 30.35 -18.58 4.41
N LEU A 151 30.34 -19.88 4.11
CA LEU A 151 31.45 -20.53 3.42
C LEU A 151 31.59 -20.00 1.98
N ALA A 152 30.48 -19.86 1.25
CA ALA A 152 30.49 -19.27 -0.08
C ALA A 152 31.06 -17.84 -0.04
N ILE A 153 30.59 -16.99 0.89
CA ILE A 153 31.12 -15.63 1.08
C ILE A 153 32.64 -15.66 1.28
N ALA A 154 33.14 -16.53 2.15
CA ALA A 154 34.58 -16.61 2.44
C ALA A 154 35.40 -16.96 1.17
N GLU A 155 34.93 -17.89 0.35
CA GLU A 155 35.60 -18.26 -0.91
C GLU A 155 35.57 -17.07 -1.92
N TYR A 156 34.44 -16.40 -2.07
CA TYR A 156 34.34 -15.26 -2.97
C TYR A 156 35.08 -14.01 -2.43
N GLU A 157 35.20 -13.81 -1.12
CA GLU A 157 36.11 -12.81 -0.53
C GLU A 157 37.57 -13.08 -0.93
N LYS A 158 38.00 -14.37 -0.86
CA LYS A 158 39.34 -14.75 -1.28
C LYS A 158 39.56 -14.56 -2.78
N LEU A 159 38.56 -14.92 -3.61
CA LEU A 159 38.60 -14.68 -5.05
C LEU A 159 38.70 -13.20 -5.37
N ALA A 160 37.95 -12.33 -4.67
CA ALA A 160 38.02 -10.89 -4.85
C ALA A 160 39.37 -10.29 -4.44
N GLN A 161 40.13 -10.93 -3.55
CA GLN A 161 41.52 -10.57 -3.24
C GLN A 161 42.47 -11.02 -4.33
N LEU A 162 42.31 -12.26 -4.83
CA LEU A 162 43.17 -12.84 -5.87
C LEU A 162 42.93 -12.20 -7.26
N LYS A 163 41.68 -11.84 -7.54
CA LYS A 163 41.25 -11.20 -8.77
C LYS A 163 40.55 -9.85 -8.48
N PRO A 164 41.28 -8.82 -8.07
CA PRO A 164 40.67 -7.53 -7.63
C PRO A 164 39.86 -6.81 -8.73
N ASN A 165 40.15 -7.07 -9.99
CA ASN A 165 39.50 -6.45 -11.16
C ASN A 165 38.50 -7.37 -11.87
N ASP A 166 38.06 -8.45 -11.23
CA ASP A 166 37.05 -9.35 -11.78
C ASP A 166 35.64 -8.90 -11.37
N ILE A 167 34.92 -8.34 -12.33
CA ILE A 167 33.56 -7.79 -12.12
C ILE A 167 32.60 -8.88 -11.65
N GLU A 168 32.64 -10.07 -12.27
CA GLU A 168 31.71 -11.16 -11.96
C GLU A 168 31.86 -11.60 -10.50
N THR A 169 33.11 -11.75 -10.02
CA THR A 169 33.39 -12.05 -8.61
C THR A 169 32.86 -10.96 -7.68
N ARG A 170 33.03 -9.67 -8.04
CA ARG A 170 32.51 -8.54 -7.24
C ARG A 170 30.98 -8.52 -7.20
N LEU A 171 30.33 -8.72 -8.34
CA LEU A 171 28.87 -8.77 -8.42
C LEU A 171 28.30 -9.91 -7.61
N LEU A 172 28.86 -11.11 -7.76
CA LEU A 172 28.39 -12.28 -7.04
C LEU A 172 28.62 -12.15 -5.52
N LEU A 173 29.78 -11.64 -5.11
CA LEU A 173 30.05 -11.37 -3.68
C LEU A 173 29.09 -10.32 -3.12
N GLY A 174 28.78 -9.27 -3.88
CA GLY A 174 27.77 -8.28 -3.51
C GLY A 174 26.38 -8.89 -3.34
N GLN A 175 25.96 -9.76 -4.26
CA GLN A 175 24.70 -10.50 -4.16
C GLN A 175 24.65 -11.42 -2.94
N LEU A 176 25.75 -12.13 -2.63
CA LEU A 176 25.85 -12.97 -1.43
C LEU A 176 25.73 -12.16 -0.15
N TYR A 177 26.34 -10.99 -0.08
CA TYR A 177 26.18 -10.08 1.06
C TYR A 177 24.75 -9.53 1.17
N SER A 178 24.09 -9.20 0.05
CA SER A 178 22.67 -8.81 0.05
C SER A 178 21.80 -9.93 0.63
N PHE A 179 22.03 -11.17 0.17
CA PHE A 179 21.31 -12.34 0.67
C PHE A 179 21.57 -12.61 2.16
N ASN A 180 22.79 -12.29 2.63
CA ASN A 180 23.17 -12.36 4.05
C ASN A 180 22.69 -11.14 4.87
N HIS A 181 21.92 -10.23 4.28
CA HIS A 181 21.46 -8.98 4.90
C HIS A 181 22.58 -8.01 5.33
N ASP A 182 23.81 -8.16 4.78
CA ASP A 182 24.91 -7.23 5.00
C ASP A 182 24.98 -6.20 3.86
N SER A 183 24.01 -5.28 3.88
CA SER A 183 23.84 -4.28 2.84
C SER A 183 25.07 -3.38 2.67
N ALA A 184 25.79 -3.08 3.74
CA ALA A 184 26.98 -2.23 3.69
C ALA A 184 28.12 -2.89 2.90
N LYS A 185 28.37 -4.18 3.12
CA LYS A 185 29.37 -4.93 2.36
C LYS A 185 28.90 -5.17 0.94
N ALA A 186 27.61 -5.44 0.70
CA ALA A 186 27.05 -5.56 -0.64
C ALA A 186 27.31 -4.30 -1.46
N GLU A 187 26.96 -3.12 -0.91
CA GLU A 187 27.20 -1.83 -1.58
C GLU A 187 28.68 -1.60 -1.86
N ALA A 188 29.57 -1.95 -0.94
CA ALA A 188 31.02 -1.82 -1.15
C ALA A 188 31.52 -2.68 -2.34
N GLN A 189 31.01 -3.91 -2.50
CA GLN A 189 31.40 -4.76 -3.64
C GLN A 189 30.82 -4.24 -4.96
N PHE A 190 29.56 -3.79 -4.99
CA PHE A 190 28.98 -3.20 -6.20
C PHE A 190 29.69 -1.89 -6.60
N LYS A 191 30.09 -1.04 -5.64
CA LYS A 191 30.93 0.14 -5.93
C LYS A 191 32.31 -0.23 -6.45
N ALA A 192 32.90 -1.31 -5.94
CA ALA A 192 34.17 -1.82 -6.47
C ALA A 192 34.00 -2.35 -7.91
N ALA A 193 32.89 -3.03 -8.23
CA ALA A 193 32.54 -3.43 -9.58
C ALA A 193 32.34 -2.21 -10.50
N GLN A 194 31.62 -1.18 -10.02
CA GLN A 194 31.39 0.07 -10.74
C GLN A 194 32.69 0.83 -11.06
N ALA A 195 33.68 0.77 -10.15
CA ALA A 195 35.00 1.38 -10.40
C ALA A 195 35.80 0.64 -11.48
N ILE A 196 35.52 -0.63 -11.75
CA ILE A 196 36.15 -1.41 -12.82
C ILE A 196 35.48 -1.10 -14.16
N ASP A 197 34.14 -1.10 -14.18
CA ASP A 197 33.32 -0.74 -15.36
C ASP A 197 32.08 0.06 -14.92
N ALA A 198 32.14 1.37 -15.10
CA ALA A 198 31.07 2.28 -14.77
C ALA A 198 29.85 2.16 -15.71
N GLY A 199 30.03 1.55 -16.89
CA GLY A 199 28.98 1.33 -17.89
C GLY A 199 28.28 -0.01 -17.78
N SER A 200 28.71 -0.88 -16.85
CA SER A 200 28.13 -2.22 -16.70
C SER A 200 26.67 -2.14 -16.25
N GLU A 201 25.77 -2.59 -17.11
CA GLU A 201 24.33 -2.70 -16.81
C GLU A 201 24.06 -3.53 -15.56
N ASP A 202 24.74 -4.68 -15.42
CA ASP A 202 24.54 -5.58 -14.30
C ASP A 202 24.95 -4.93 -12.96
N VAL A 203 25.98 -4.07 -12.95
CA VAL A 203 26.36 -3.31 -11.77
C VAL A 203 25.26 -2.34 -11.37
N VAL A 204 24.74 -1.56 -12.33
CA VAL A 204 23.68 -0.58 -12.11
C VAL A 204 22.41 -1.27 -11.58
N LEU A 205 21.99 -2.37 -12.22
CA LEU A 205 20.81 -3.13 -11.82
C LEU A 205 20.93 -3.75 -10.41
N ASN A 206 22.10 -4.31 -10.09
CA ASN A 206 22.34 -4.89 -8.75
C ASN A 206 22.38 -3.82 -7.66
N MET A 207 22.97 -2.65 -7.94
CA MET A 207 22.94 -1.52 -7.00
C MET A 207 21.51 -1.01 -6.78
N ALA A 208 20.74 -0.82 -7.85
CA ALA A 208 19.35 -0.38 -7.76
C ALA A 208 18.49 -1.39 -6.99
N ARG A 209 18.69 -2.68 -7.23
CA ARG A 209 18.01 -3.74 -6.48
C ARG A 209 18.35 -3.69 -5.00
N LEU A 210 19.62 -3.54 -4.63
CA LEU A 210 20.05 -3.40 -3.24
C LEU A 210 19.35 -2.22 -2.55
N TYR A 211 19.26 -1.07 -3.20
CA TYR A 211 18.57 0.10 -2.63
C TYR A 211 17.06 -0.13 -2.52
N SER A 212 16.45 -0.80 -3.49
CA SER A 212 15.03 -1.20 -3.42
C SER A 212 14.75 -2.17 -2.26
N GLU A 213 15.63 -3.15 -2.01
CA GLU A 213 15.54 -4.07 -0.87
C GLU A 213 15.64 -3.33 0.48
N GLN A 214 16.33 -2.19 0.53
CA GLN A 214 16.41 -1.31 1.70
C GLN A 214 15.21 -0.35 1.82
N GLY A 215 14.31 -0.33 0.84
CA GLY A 215 13.19 0.63 0.75
C GLY A 215 13.60 2.02 0.27
N ASP A 216 14.85 2.22 -0.15
CA ASP A 216 15.35 3.50 -0.68
C ASP A 216 15.11 3.57 -2.20
N PHE A 217 13.83 3.63 -2.57
CA PHE A 217 13.42 3.66 -3.97
C PHE A 217 13.88 4.91 -4.72
N GLN A 218 14.11 6.03 -4.01
CA GLN A 218 14.65 7.23 -4.64
C GLN A 218 16.09 6.98 -5.09
N ARG A 219 16.94 6.40 -4.22
CA ARG A 219 18.32 6.09 -4.59
C ARG A 219 18.41 5.01 -5.68
N ALA A 220 17.46 4.04 -5.68
CA ALA A 220 17.34 3.08 -6.78
C ALA A 220 17.04 3.78 -8.10
N ALA A 221 16.06 4.67 -8.15
CA ALA A 221 15.71 5.45 -9.33
C ALA A 221 16.86 6.36 -9.79
N ASP A 222 17.54 7.05 -8.88
CA ASP A 222 18.69 7.91 -9.19
C ASP A 222 19.85 7.10 -9.80
N THR A 223 20.12 5.90 -9.26
CA THR A 223 21.14 4.99 -9.78
C THR A 223 20.83 4.56 -11.21
N LEU A 224 19.59 4.12 -11.48
CA LEU A 224 19.15 3.72 -12.81
C LEU A 224 19.15 4.91 -13.79
N SER A 225 18.72 6.08 -13.31
CA SER A 225 18.68 7.31 -14.11
C SER A 225 20.06 7.88 -14.44
N SER A 226 21.13 7.44 -13.74
CA SER A 226 22.50 7.82 -14.05
C SER A 226 22.99 7.32 -15.40
N VAL A 227 22.36 6.27 -15.94
CA VAL A 227 22.60 5.78 -17.30
C VAL A 227 21.91 6.74 -18.26
N PRO A 228 22.62 7.27 -19.30
CA PRO A 228 22.01 8.12 -20.32
C PRO A 228 20.80 7.42 -20.98
N VAL A 229 19.76 8.19 -21.32
CA VAL A 229 18.50 7.64 -21.83
C VAL A 229 18.72 6.74 -23.06
N ASP A 230 19.59 7.17 -23.97
CA ASP A 230 19.86 6.43 -25.23
C ASP A 230 20.66 5.12 -25.00
N ASP A 231 21.29 4.96 -23.85
CA ASP A 231 22.09 3.78 -23.48
C ASP A 231 21.31 2.80 -22.57
N ARG A 232 20.08 3.14 -22.20
CA ARG A 232 19.28 2.28 -21.30
C ARG A 232 18.69 1.09 -22.02
N SER A 233 18.87 -0.08 -21.43
CA SER A 233 18.20 -1.30 -21.89
C SER A 233 16.74 -1.37 -21.41
N ALA A 234 15.97 -2.29 -21.98
CA ALA A 234 14.61 -2.60 -21.51
C ALA A 234 14.59 -2.97 -20.00
N ARG A 235 15.63 -3.67 -19.50
CA ARG A 235 15.77 -4.05 -18.08
C ARG A 235 15.95 -2.83 -17.18
N ILE A 236 16.75 -1.85 -17.58
CA ILE A 236 16.94 -0.61 -16.82
C ILE A 236 15.65 0.21 -16.80
N GLU A 237 14.98 0.39 -17.94
CA GLU A 237 13.72 1.15 -18.01
C GLU A 237 12.60 0.47 -17.23
N PHE A 238 12.51 -0.88 -17.27
CA PHE A 238 11.58 -1.64 -16.44
C PHE A 238 11.85 -1.43 -14.93
N ALA A 239 13.11 -1.56 -14.50
CA ALA A 239 13.49 -1.34 -13.10
C ALA A 239 13.23 0.10 -12.64
N LEU A 240 13.39 1.06 -13.55
CA LEU A 240 13.09 2.48 -13.33
C LEU A 240 11.59 2.67 -13.12
N GLY A 241 10.75 2.07 -13.97
CA GLY A 241 9.30 2.06 -13.84
C GLY A 241 8.86 1.51 -12.48
N ALA A 242 9.39 0.36 -12.09
CA ALA A 242 9.11 -0.26 -10.79
C ALA A 242 9.54 0.63 -9.59
N SER A 243 10.67 1.33 -9.71
CA SER A 243 11.12 2.28 -8.68
C SER A 243 10.18 3.49 -8.56
N TYR A 244 9.71 4.03 -9.70
CA TYR A 244 8.76 5.15 -9.70
C TYR A 244 7.37 4.76 -9.17
N ASP A 245 6.92 3.52 -9.41
CA ASP A 245 5.68 2.99 -8.81
C ASP A 245 5.75 3.00 -7.28
N GLN A 246 6.86 2.53 -6.72
CA GLN A 246 7.07 2.55 -5.26
C GLN A 246 7.14 3.98 -4.70
N LEU A 247 7.66 4.93 -5.49
CA LEU A 247 7.70 6.36 -5.16
C LEU A 247 6.36 7.07 -5.36
N LYS A 248 5.31 6.36 -5.81
CA LYS A 248 4.00 6.94 -6.14
C LYS A 248 4.08 8.06 -7.19
N LYS A 249 4.94 7.87 -8.18
CA LYS A 249 5.13 8.76 -9.34
C LYS A 249 4.60 8.08 -10.62
N PRO A 250 3.28 7.94 -10.79
CA PRO A 250 2.72 7.12 -11.86
C PRO A 250 3.08 7.63 -13.26
N LYS A 251 3.18 8.95 -13.46
CA LYS A 251 3.55 9.53 -14.77
C LYS A 251 4.97 9.16 -15.19
N ASP A 252 5.90 9.18 -14.23
CA ASP A 252 7.29 8.79 -14.49
C ASP A 252 7.39 7.28 -14.72
N ALA A 253 6.61 6.47 -13.96
CA ALA A 253 6.51 5.03 -14.16
C ALA A 253 5.97 4.67 -15.56
N ILE A 254 4.87 5.29 -15.99
CA ILE A 254 4.29 5.13 -17.32
C ILE A 254 5.33 5.40 -18.40
N ALA A 255 6.07 6.52 -18.29
CA ALA A 255 7.08 6.87 -19.28
C ALA A 255 8.21 5.83 -19.34
N ALA A 256 8.65 5.30 -18.22
CA ALA A 256 9.69 4.29 -18.13
C ALA A 256 9.22 2.93 -18.70
N TYR A 257 8.03 2.46 -18.31
CA TYR A 257 7.49 1.20 -18.82
C TYR A 257 7.21 1.25 -20.34
N ARG A 258 6.75 2.39 -20.88
CA ARG A 258 6.59 2.55 -22.34
C ARG A 258 7.93 2.42 -23.05
N ARG A 259 9.01 3.05 -22.54
CA ARG A 259 10.34 2.88 -23.12
C ARG A 259 10.86 1.44 -23.00
N ALA A 260 10.56 0.76 -21.89
CA ALA A 260 10.90 -0.66 -21.76
C ALA A 260 10.22 -1.51 -22.85
N LEU A 261 8.94 -1.25 -23.14
CA LEU A 261 8.16 -1.93 -24.17
C LEU A 261 8.56 -1.53 -25.60
N ASP A 262 9.02 -0.28 -25.83
CA ASP A 262 9.59 0.14 -27.11
C ASP A 262 10.87 -0.65 -27.44
N LEU A 263 11.63 -1.06 -26.41
CA LEU A 263 12.86 -1.84 -26.52
C LEU A 263 12.63 -3.36 -26.52
N ASP A 264 11.62 -3.83 -25.81
CA ASP A 264 11.23 -5.24 -25.66
C ASP A 264 9.71 -5.33 -25.58
N SER A 265 9.07 -5.44 -26.72
CA SER A 265 7.62 -5.42 -26.87
C SER A 265 6.91 -6.70 -26.37
N GLU A 266 7.66 -7.76 -26.05
CA GLU A 266 7.10 -9.02 -25.55
C GLU A 266 7.20 -9.12 -24.01
N ASN A 267 7.63 -8.07 -23.34
CA ASN A 267 7.82 -8.05 -21.88
C ASN A 267 6.48 -7.89 -21.14
N ILE A 268 5.83 -8.99 -20.83
CA ILE A 268 4.53 -9.03 -20.13
C ILE A 268 4.60 -8.34 -18.75
N ASP A 269 5.74 -8.42 -18.05
CA ASP A 269 5.89 -7.75 -16.76
C ASP A 269 5.92 -6.23 -16.92
N ALA A 270 6.51 -5.71 -18.00
CA ALA A 270 6.47 -4.29 -18.33
C ALA A 270 5.07 -3.85 -18.77
N GLU A 271 4.32 -4.66 -19.51
CA GLU A 271 2.90 -4.40 -19.83
C GLU A 271 2.05 -4.34 -18.57
N ARG A 272 2.23 -5.29 -17.64
CA ARG A 272 1.52 -5.32 -16.35
C ARG A 272 1.88 -4.11 -15.49
N GLY A 273 3.15 -3.73 -15.47
CA GLY A 273 3.63 -2.51 -14.81
C GLY A 273 3.01 -1.25 -15.40
N LEU A 274 3.02 -1.12 -16.73
CA LEU A 274 2.38 0.01 -17.44
C LEU A 274 0.89 0.10 -17.12
N ALA A 275 0.15 -1.00 -17.21
CA ALA A 275 -1.27 -1.03 -16.92
C ALA A 275 -1.57 -0.63 -15.48
N THR A 276 -0.74 -1.07 -14.52
CA THR A 276 -0.87 -0.69 -13.10
C THR A 276 -0.58 0.79 -12.88
N ALA A 277 0.46 1.34 -13.50
CA ALA A 277 0.80 2.75 -13.41
C ALA A 277 -0.28 3.65 -14.04
N LEU A 278 -0.86 3.23 -15.18
CA LEU A 278 -2.01 3.91 -15.82
C LEU A 278 -3.24 3.91 -14.92
N LEU A 279 -3.53 2.81 -14.24
CA LEU A 279 -4.61 2.72 -13.25
C LEU A 279 -4.38 3.69 -12.09
N ALA A 280 -3.14 3.80 -11.62
CA ALA A 280 -2.77 4.73 -10.55
C ALA A 280 -2.86 6.20 -10.99
N ASP A 281 -2.57 6.51 -12.28
CA ASP A 281 -2.72 7.86 -12.87
C ASP A 281 -4.17 8.20 -13.25
N GLY A 282 -5.10 7.23 -13.14
CA GLY A 282 -6.52 7.42 -13.48
C GLY A 282 -6.84 7.24 -14.97
N GLN A 283 -5.91 6.76 -15.78
CA GLN A 283 -6.11 6.47 -17.21
C GLN A 283 -6.77 5.09 -17.39
N LEU A 284 -8.05 5.00 -16.94
CA LEU A 284 -8.75 3.73 -16.76
C LEU A 284 -8.94 2.95 -18.05
N ASP A 285 -9.27 3.61 -19.18
CA ASP A 285 -9.58 2.94 -20.44
C ASP A 285 -8.32 2.29 -21.07
N GLU A 286 -7.19 2.99 -21.01
CA GLU A 286 -5.93 2.44 -21.53
C GLU A 286 -5.44 1.29 -20.65
N SER A 287 -5.52 1.45 -19.33
CA SER A 287 -5.21 0.39 -18.36
C SER A 287 -6.06 -0.86 -18.60
N LEU A 288 -7.39 -0.69 -18.75
CA LEU A 288 -8.32 -1.79 -19.00
C LEU A 288 -7.99 -2.54 -20.31
N LYS A 289 -7.62 -1.80 -21.36
CA LYS A 289 -7.24 -2.40 -22.64
C LYS A 289 -6.02 -3.32 -22.47
N ILE A 290 -4.96 -2.84 -21.82
CA ILE A 290 -3.73 -3.63 -21.64
C ILE A 290 -3.99 -4.85 -20.74
N PHE A 291 -4.72 -4.72 -19.63
CA PHE A 291 -5.05 -5.89 -18.80
C PHE A 291 -5.89 -6.92 -19.57
N ASN A 292 -6.81 -6.49 -20.45
CA ASN A 292 -7.56 -7.41 -21.30
C ASN A 292 -6.66 -8.12 -22.33
N GLU A 293 -5.62 -7.47 -22.86
CA GLU A 293 -4.62 -8.08 -23.74
C GLU A 293 -3.79 -9.12 -22.97
N ILE A 294 -3.38 -8.81 -21.73
CA ILE A 294 -2.67 -9.76 -20.85
C ILE A 294 -3.53 -11.00 -20.56
N ILE A 295 -4.80 -10.86 -20.17
CA ILE A 295 -5.64 -12.04 -19.89
C ILE A 295 -6.06 -12.81 -21.14
N ALA A 296 -5.99 -12.20 -22.33
CA ALA A 296 -6.18 -12.92 -23.58
C ALA A 296 -5.00 -13.86 -23.87
N ALA A 297 -3.77 -13.47 -23.49
CA ALA A 297 -2.56 -14.28 -23.58
C ALA A 297 -2.45 -15.26 -22.39
N GLU A 298 -2.76 -14.81 -21.18
CA GLU A 298 -2.66 -15.55 -19.92
C GLU A 298 -4.02 -15.60 -19.19
N PRO A 299 -4.97 -16.46 -19.61
CA PRO A 299 -6.34 -16.48 -19.03
C PRO A 299 -6.41 -16.81 -17.54
N GLN A 300 -5.34 -17.36 -16.97
CA GLN A 300 -5.24 -17.69 -15.54
C GLN A 300 -4.53 -16.62 -14.69
N ASP A 301 -4.23 -15.46 -15.26
CA ASP A 301 -3.68 -14.34 -14.50
C ASP A 301 -4.78 -13.68 -13.63
N ALA A 302 -4.94 -14.23 -12.44
CA ALA A 302 -5.91 -13.74 -11.46
C ALA A 302 -5.63 -12.29 -11.04
N GLN A 303 -4.36 -11.87 -11.00
CA GLN A 303 -3.99 -10.52 -10.60
C GLN A 303 -4.52 -9.49 -11.61
N SER A 304 -4.35 -9.74 -12.90
CA SER A 304 -4.92 -8.88 -13.95
C SER A 304 -6.45 -8.87 -13.92
N GLN A 305 -7.11 -10.00 -13.63
CA GLN A 305 -8.56 -10.04 -13.46
C GLN A 305 -9.02 -9.18 -12.27
N ILE A 306 -8.30 -9.20 -11.14
CA ILE A 306 -8.60 -8.34 -9.98
C ILE A 306 -8.45 -6.86 -10.36
N ARG A 307 -7.42 -6.49 -11.12
CA ARG A 307 -7.23 -5.11 -11.61
C ARG A 307 -8.33 -4.67 -12.57
N ILE A 308 -8.75 -5.54 -13.49
CA ILE A 308 -9.89 -5.26 -14.37
C ILE A 308 -11.16 -4.99 -13.55
N SER A 309 -11.43 -5.80 -12.54
CA SER A 309 -12.57 -5.57 -11.66
C SER A 309 -12.46 -4.23 -10.91
N GLU A 310 -11.28 -3.85 -10.43
CA GLU A 310 -11.06 -2.54 -9.82
C GLU A 310 -11.35 -1.40 -10.80
N ILE A 311 -10.90 -1.51 -12.05
CA ILE A 311 -11.16 -0.52 -13.10
C ILE A 311 -12.66 -0.43 -13.39
N GLN A 312 -13.33 -1.56 -13.62
CA GLN A 312 -14.77 -1.62 -13.87
C GLN A 312 -15.56 -0.97 -12.71
N ARG A 313 -15.17 -1.24 -11.46
CA ARG A 313 -15.76 -0.59 -10.29
C ARG A 313 -15.57 0.93 -10.32
N ARG A 314 -14.36 1.43 -10.65
CA ARG A 314 -14.09 2.87 -10.77
C ARG A 314 -14.86 3.52 -11.93
N GLN A 315 -15.16 2.77 -12.98
CA GLN A 315 -15.99 3.22 -14.11
C GLN A 315 -17.51 3.12 -13.83
N GLY A 316 -17.91 2.61 -12.67
CA GLY A 316 -19.32 2.44 -12.30
C GLY A 316 -19.98 1.15 -12.83
N HIS A 317 -19.21 0.24 -13.45
CA HIS A 317 -19.67 -1.03 -14.00
C HIS A 317 -19.66 -2.15 -12.92
N TYR A 318 -20.41 -1.95 -11.84
CA TYR A 318 -20.29 -2.73 -10.60
C TYR A 318 -20.63 -4.21 -10.77
N GLU A 319 -21.68 -4.55 -11.54
CA GLU A 319 -22.08 -5.95 -11.80
C GLU A 319 -21.05 -6.68 -12.66
N GLU A 320 -20.46 -6.00 -13.64
CA GLU A 320 -19.37 -6.54 -14.46
C GLU A 320 -18.13 -6.78 -13.60
N ALA A 321 -17.80 -5.83 -12.71
CA ALA A 321 -16.69 -5.94 -11.78
C ALA A 321 -16.83 -7.17 -10.87
N LEU A 322 -18.03 -7.42 -10.33
CA LEU A 322 -18.33 -8.60 -9.53
C LEU A 322 -18.17 -9.89 -10.33
N GLY A 323 -18.72 -9.92 -11.55
CA GLY A 323 -18.58 -11.07 -12.46
C GLY A 323 -17.12 -11.36 -12.85
N THR A 324 -16.27 -10.35 -12.91
CA THR A 324 -14.83 -10.50 -13.16
C THR A 324 -14.12 -11.08 -11.93
N LEU A 325 -14.44 -10.64 -10.71
CA LEU A 325 -13.89 -11.23 -9.48
C LEU A 325 -14.29 -12.69 -9.31
N GLU A 326 -15.53 -13.05 -9.68
CA GLU A 326 -15.98 -14.46 -9.63
C GLU A 326 -15.16 -15.38 -10.51
N LYS A 327 -14.66 -14.90 -11.65
CA LYS A 327 -13.74 -15.65 -12.53
C LYS A 327 -12.34 -15.78 -11.91
N ALA A 328 -11.86 -14.74 -11.20
CA ALA A 328 -10.57 -14.76 -10.53
C ALA A 328 -10.56 -15.69 -9.30
N LYS A 329 -11.68 -15.83 -8.60
CA LYS A 329 -11.82 -16.54 -7.32
C LYS A 329 -11.27 -17.98 -7.31
N PRO A 330 -11.55 -18.85 -8.30
CA PRO A 330 -10.97 -20.19 -8.34
C PRO A 330 -9.46 -20.24 -8.63
N LEU A 331 -8.87 -19.16 -9.12
CA LEU A 331 -7.46 -19.08 -9.49
C LEU A 331 -6.56 -18.70 -8.31
N VAL A 332 -7.12 -18.05 -7.28
CA VAL A 332 -6.40 -17.64 -6.07
C VAL A 332 -7.17 -18.06 -4.83
N GLN A 333 -6.55 -18.89 -3.99
CA GLN A 333 -7.11 -19.25 -2.70
C GLN A 333 -6.78 -18.17 -1.67
N ASP A 334 -7.79 -17.82 -0.84
CA ASP A 334 -7.64 -16.91 0.31
C ASP A 334 -7.01 -15.53 -0.02
N SER A 335 -7.29 -14.98 -1.21
CA SER A 335 -6.82 -13.65 -1.57
C SER A 335 -7.54 -12.57 -0.77
N LEU A 336 -6.81 -11.89 0.11
CA LEU A 336 -7.33 -10.75 0.89
C LEU A 336 -7.73 -9.59 -0.04
N GLU A 337 -6.96 -9.36 -1.09
CA GLU A 337 -7.23 -8.29 -2.06
C GLU A 337 -8.52 -8.54 -2.84
N LEU A 338 -8.73 -9.78 -3.33
CA LEU A 338 -9.95 -10.15 -4.03
C LEU A 338 -11.17 -9.97 -3.12
N SER A 339 -11.11 -10.52 -1.90
CA SER A 339 -12.21 -10.45 -0.94
C SER A 339 -12.50 -8.99 -0.54
N TYR A 340 -11.48 -8.17 -0.37
CA TYR A 340 -11.66 -6.75 -0.07
C TYR A 340 -12.32 -5.99 -1.23
N ASN A 341 -11.90 -6.23 -2.48
CA ASN A 341 -12.54 -5.65 -3.66
C ASN A 341 -14.01 -6.11 -3.80
N GLU A 342 -14.30 -7.40 -3.53
CA GLU A 342 -15.67 -7.93 -3.49
C GLU A 342 -16.53 -7.15 -2.48
N ALA A 343 -16.01 -6.90 -1.28
CA ALA A 343 -16.70 -6.14 -0.25
C ALA A 343 -16.97 -4.69 -0.68
N LEU A 344 -15.99 -4.03 -1.33
CA LEU A 344 -16.17 -2.67 -1.85
C LEU A 344 -17.25 -2.59 -2.95
N ILE A 345 -17.34 -3.61 -3.81
CA ILE A 345 -18.38 -3.66 -4.84
C ILE A 345 -19.74 -3.88 -4.21
N TYR A 346 -19.88 -4.81 -3.26
CA TYR A 346 -21.14 -5.03 -2.54
C TYR A 346 -21.63 -3.77 -1.83
N ASP A 347 -20.72 -3.07 -1.17
CA ASP A 347 -21.03 -1.81 -0.51
C ASP A 347 -21.55 -0.74 -1.51
N THR A 348 -20.87 -0.60 -2.65
CA THR A 348 -21.29 0.34 -3.70
C THR A 348 -22.65 -0.02 -4.31
N LEU A 349 -22.95 -1.32 -4.43
CA LEU A 349 -24.25 -1.83 -4.89
C LEU A 349 -25.37 -1.72 -3.84
N GLY A 350 -25.07 -1.22 -2.63
CA GLY A 350 -26.00 -1.22 -1.50
C GLY A 350 -26.30 -2.59 -0.92
N ARG A 351 -25.50 -3.62 -1.26
CA ARG A 351 -25.59 -4.99 -0.75
C ARG A 351 -24.82 -5.09 0.57
N TYR A 352 -25.22 -4.28 1.54
CA TYR A 352 -24.48 -4.08 2.79
C TYR A 352 -24.30 -5.35 3.61
N ASP A 353 -25.30 -6.25 3.65
CA ASP A 353 -25.17 -7.50 4.39
C ASP A 353 -24.11 -8.44 3.78
N ASP A 354 -23.97 -8.44 2.45
CA ASP A 354 -22.89 -9.16 1.77
C ASP A 354 -21.54 -8.53 2.06
N ALA A 355 -21.43 -7.21 1.99
CA ALA A 355 -20.21 -6.46 2.33
C ALA A 355 -19.78 -6.75 3.78
N ILE A 356 -20.70 -6.64 4.74
CA ILE A 356 -20.45 -6.93 6.16
C ILE A 356 -19.98 -8.37 6.35
N ARG A 357 -20.61 -9.34 5.68
CA ARG A 357 -20.23 -10.76 5.78
C ARG A 357 -18.78 -10.98 5.31
N VAL A 358 -18.42 -10.42 4.16
CA VAL A 358 -17.06 -10.55 3.61
C VAL A 358 -16.04 -9.84 4.50
N LEU A 359 -16.32 -8.60 4.94
CA LEU A 359 -15.43 -7.83 5.80
C LEU A 359 -15.24 -8.48 7.18
N ASN A 360 -16.30 -9.05 7.78
CA ASN A 360 -16.16 -9.82 9.02
C ASN A 360 -15.27 -11.05 8.84
N THR A 361 -15.33 -11.73 7.69
CA THR A 361 -14.43 -12.84 7.38
C THR A 361 -12.98 -12.38 7.29
N LEU A 362 -12.72 -11.24 6.64
CA LEU A 362 -11.39 -10.63 6.56
C LEU A 362 -10.85 -10.21 7.93
N VAL A 363 -11.68 -9.56 8.74
CA VAL A 363 -11.33 -9.16 10.12
C VAL A 363 -11.04 -10.37 10.99
N ALA A 364 -11.88 -11.44 10.91
CA ALA A 364 -11.66 -12.66 11.67
C ALA A 364 -10.40 -13.41 11.20
N GLY A 365 -10.17 -13.53 9.89
CA GLY A 365 -9.00 -14.17 9.31
C GLY A 365 -7.69 -13.44 9.56
N SER A 366 -7.74 -12.12 9.77
CA SER A 366 -6.57 -11.29 10.12
C SER A 366 -6.30 -11.23 11.63
N ALA A 367 -7.11 -11.90 12.48
CA ALA A 367 -6.95 -11.86 13.92
C ALA A 367 -5.89 -12.87 14.40
N HIS A 368 -4.97 -12.40 15.26
CA HIS A 368 -4.02 -13.26 15.94
C HIS A 368 -4.48 -13.52 17.39
N ALA A 369 -4.35 -14.77 17.84
CA ALA A 369 -4.80 -15.18 19.15
C ALA A 369 -4.06 -14.48 20.31
N ASP A 370 -2.83 -14.04 20.08
CA ASP A 370 -2.01 -13.32 21.05
C ASP A 370 -2.12 -11.78 20.92
N GLY A 371 -2.90 -11.30 19.96
CA GLY A 371 -3.10 -9.87 19.70
C GLY A 371 -1.85 -9.13 19.19
N LYS A 372 -0.82 -9.86 18.74
CA LYS A 372 0.42 -9.25 18.24
C LYS A 372 0.47 -9.29 16.73
N TYR A 373 0.75 -8.15 16.15
CA TYR A 373 0.78 -7.95 14.72
C TYR A 373 2.08 -7.27 14.30
N SER A 374 2.66 -7.68 13.18
CA SER A 374 3.66 -6.90 12.46
C SER A 374 3.03 -5.64 11.87
N GLU A 375 3.83 -4.63 11.51
CA GLU A 375 3.28 -3.40 10.93
C GLU A 375 2.47 -3.63 9.64
N PRO A 376 2.87 -4.50 8.68
CA PRO A 376 2.03 -4.82 7.53
C PRO A 376 0.69 -5.49 7.89
N GLU A 377 0.68 -6.35 8.91
CA GLU A 377 -0.56 -6.99 9.39
C GLU A 377 -1.49 -5.99 10.05
N LYS A 378 -0.95 -5.06 10.85
CA LYS A 378 -1.74 -3.95 11.43
C LYS A 378 -2.36 -3.09 10.33
N ALA A 379 -1.58 -2.74 9.30
CA ALA A 379 -2.06 -1.93 8.19
C ALA A 379 -3.22 -2.60 7.45
N ASN A 380 -3.08 -3.88 7.09
CA ASN A 380 -4.15 -4.63 6.43
C ASN A 380 -5.39 -4.74 7.32
N ARG A 381 -5.21 -5.10 8.60
CA ARG A 381 -6.32 -5.23 9.55
C ARG A 381 -7.03 -3.90 9.76
N ALA A 382 -6.29 -2.79 9.85
CA ALA A 382 -6.85 -1.45 9.99
C ALA A 382 -7.74 -1.08 8.80
N ILE A 383 -7.31 -1.39 7.57
CA ILE A 383 -8.10 -1.16 6.35
C ILE A 383 -9.44 -1.93 6.40
N PHE A 384 -9.42 -3.20 6.84
CA PHE A 384 -10.65 -4.00 6.95
C PHE A 384 -11.58 -3.49 8.04
N LEU A 385 -11.02 -3.12 9.21
CA LEU A 385 -11.78 -2.57 10.32
C LEU A 385 -12.38 -1.21 9.97
N ASP A 386 -11.63 -0.34 9.32
CA ASP A 386 -12.11 0.97 8.90
C ASP A 386 -13.30 0.82 7.94
N ARG A 387 -13.15 0.01 6.90
CA ARG A 387 -14.25 -0.21 5.95
C ARG A 387 -15.48 -0.83 6.60
N LEU A 388 -15.29 -1.82 7.47
CA LEU A 388 -16.38 -2.44 8.20
C LEU A 388 -17.09 -1.43 9.11
N GLY A 389 -16.33 -0.57 9.79
CA GLY A 389 -16.86 0.52 10.62
C GLY A 389 -17.71 1.51 9.82
N ILE A 390 -17.24 1.89 8.61
CA ILE A 390 -17.98 2.75 7.68
C ILE A 390 -19.29 2.10 7.25
N VAL A 391 -19.26 0.84 6.79
CA VAL A 391 -20.48 0.14 6.34
C VAL A 391 -21.50 -0.01 7.47
N TYR A 392 -21.05 -0.25 8.72
CA TYR A 392 -21.94 -0.26 9.87
C TYR A 392 -22.55 1.14 10.14
N ARG A 393 -21.79 2.23 9.97
CA ARG A 393 -22.30 3.61 10.09
C ARG A 393 -23.39 3.89 9.06
N GLU A 394 -23.15 3.55 7.78
CA GLU A 394 -24.13 3.69 6.70
C GLU A 394 -25.44 2.93 6.96
N GLN A 395 -25.34 1.84 7.72
CA GLN A 395 -26.50 1.05 8.15
C GLN A 395 -27.09 1.48 9.49
N ASN A 396 -26.66 2.59 10.06
CA ASN A 396 -27.04 3.06 11.40
C ASN A 396 -26.83 2.01 12.52
N LYS A 397 -25.90 1.07 12.32
CA LYS A 397 -25.49 0.06 13.31
C LYS A 397 -24.39 0.64 14.18
N THR A 398 -24.73 1.67 14.98
CA THR A 398 -23.77 2.46 15.75
C THR A 398 -22.96 1.62 16.73
N SER A 399 -23.60 0.69 17.44
CA SER A 399 -22.90 -0.19 18.40
C SER A 399 -21.84 -1.06 17.75
N GLU A 400 -22.16 -1.65 16.59
CA GLU A 400 -21.25 -2.50 15.82
C GLU A 400 -20.10 -1.67 15.25
N SER A 401 -20.38 -0.48 14.73
CA SER A 401 -19.37 0.45 14.24
C SER A 401 -18.38 0.84 15.34
N VAL A 402 -18.89 1.29 16.49
CA VAL A 402 -18.08 1.65 17.66
C VAL A 402 -17.24 0.46 18.16
N GLY A 403 -17.82 -0.76 18.19
CA GLY A 403 -17.10 -1.98 18.54
C GLY A 403 -15.98 -2.33 17.54
N THR A 404 -16.20 -2.05 16.26
CA THR A 404 -15.21 -2.25 15.19
C THR A 404 -14.05 -1.26 15.34
N TYR A 405 -14.34 0.01 15.52
CA TYR A 405 -13.31 1.03 15.71
C TYR A 405 -12.54 0.87 17.04
N LYS A 406 -13.16 0.26 18.07
CA LYS A 406 -12.44 -0.11 19.28
C LYS A 406 -11.31 -1.11 18.99
N GLN A 407 -11.56 -2.12 18.14
CA GLN A 407 -10.49 -3.03 17.71
C GLN A 407 -9.38 -2.30 16.95
N MET A 408 -9.71 -1.26 16.20
CA MET A 408 -8.72 -0.43 15.51
C MET A 408 -7.87 0.38 16.49
N ILE A 409 -8.47 0.93 17.55
CA ILE A 409 -7.75 1.62 18.65
C ILE A 409 -6.73 0.67 19.31
N GLU A 410 -7.08 -0.61 19.50
CA GLU A 410 -6.22 -1.63 20.10
C GLU A 410 -4.96 -1.95 19.27
N LEU A 411 -4.92 -1.61 17.96
CA LEU A 411 -3.72 -1.71 17.13
C LEU A 411 -2.63 -0.69 17.52
N GLY A 412 -3.01 0.40 18.19
CA GLY A 412 -2.08 1.43 18.64
C GLY A 412 -1.57 2.36 17.54
N GLY A 413 -0.64 3.25 17.92
CA GLY A 413 -0.01 4.16 16.95
C GLY A 413 -1.01 5.04 16.21
N GLU A 414 -0.79 5.20 14.90
CA GLU A 414 -1.66 5.98 14.01
C GLU A 414 -3.05 5.38 13.86
N TYR A 415 -3.19 4.04 13.95
CA TYR A 415 -4.47 3.34 13.85
C TYR A 415 -5.40 3.68 15.02
N ALA A 416 -4.85 3.92 16.22
CA ALA A 416 -5.63 4.36 17.38
C ALA A 416 -6.28 5.73 17.13
N ARG A 417 -5.58 6.67 16.50
CA ARG A 417 -6.14 7.97 16.10
C ARG A 417 -7.34 7.79 15.20
N SER A 418 -7.18 7.01 14.11
CA SER A 418 -8.24 6.74 13.15
C SER A 418 -9.42 6.00 13.81
N GLY A 419 -9.15 5.06 14.71
CA GLY A 419 -10.19 4.36 15.46
C GLY A 419 -10.99 5.29 16.37
N TYR A 420 -10.35 6.21 17.09
CA TYR A 420 -11.05 7.22 17.88
C TYR A 420 -11.89 8.15 17.00
N GLN A 421 -11.35 8.60 15.87
CA GLN A 421 -12.10 9.44 14.93
C GLN A 421 -13.33 8.70 14.40
N GLY A 422 -13.20 7.42 14.00
CA GLY A 422 -14.31 6.61 13.54
C GLY A 422 -15.40 6.41 14.60
N GLN A 423 -15.03 6.25 15.88
CA GLN A 423 -16.03 6.21 16.97
C GLN A 423 -16.74 7.54 17.16
N ILE A 424 -16.00 8.66 17.12
CA ILE A 424 -16.57 10.01 17.21
C ILE A 424 -17.59 10.20 16.09
N ASP A 425 -17.21 9.85 14.86
CA ASP A 425 -18.10 9.99 13.69
C ASP A 425 -19.33 9.09 13.81
N ALA A 426 -19.18 7.84 14.27
CA ALA A 426 -20.30 6.93 14.47
C ALA A 426 -21.33 7.45 15.50
N TYR A 427 -20.84 8.05 16.59
CA TYR A 427 -21.72 8.67 17.56
C TYR A 427 -22.35 9.98 17.03
N ARG A 428 -21.61 10.76 16.24
CA ARG A 428 -22.14 11.98 15.61
C ARG A 428 -23.25 11.67 14.60
N ASP A 429 -23.07 10.66 13.75
CA ASP A 429 -24.07 10.21 12.79
C ASP A 429 -25.35 9.73 13.50
N ALA A 430 -25.19 9.14 14.68
CA ALA A 430 -26.31 8.72 15.55
C ALA A 430 -26.88 9.85 16.43
N HIS A 431 -26.46 11.10 16.27
CA HIS A 431 -26.82 12.26 17.11
C HIS A 431 -26.52 12.06 18.62
N GLN A 432 -25.56 11.18 18.93
CA GLN A 432 -25.11 10.91 20.31
C GLN A 432 -23.92 11.83 20.66
N TRP A 433 -24.22 13.14 20.73
CA TRP A 433 -23.21 14.20 20.85
C TRP A 433 -22.37 14.12 22.12
N LYS A 434 -22.96 13.66 23.23
CA LYS A 434 -22.25 13.52 24.51
C LYS A 434 -21.25 12.37 24.46
N GLU A 435 -21.66 11.27 23.85
CA GLU A 435 -20.80 10.09 23.64
C GLU A 435 -19.64 10.45 22.73
N ALA A 436 -19.91 11.15 21.63
CA ALA A 436 -18.86 11.67 20.73
C ALA A 436 -17.84 12.54 21.48
N THR A 437 -18.31 13.45 22.32
CA THR A 437 -17.45 14.33 23.13
C THR A 437 -16.65 13.53 24.17
N THR A 438 -17.27 12.50 24.77
CA THR A 438 -16.60 11.63 25.74
C THR A 438 -15.45 10.88 25.09
N VAL A 439 -15.69 10.26 23.93
CA VAL A 439 -14.65 9.55 23.16
C VAL A 439 -13.53 10.50 22.72
N ALA A 440 -13.87 11.71 22.27
CA ALA A 440 -12.86 12.71 21.94
C ALA A 440 -11.97 13.07 23.14
N GLY A 441 -12.57 13.18 24.33
CA GLY A 441 -11.83 13.40 25.57
C GLY A 441 -10.96 12.20 26.01
N GLU A 442 -11.40 10.97 25.74
CA GLU A 442 -10.58 9.76 25.93
C GLU A 442 -9.40 9.73 24.96
N ALA A 443 -9.65 10.04 23.68
CA ALA A 443 -8.61 10.16 22.67
C ALA A 443 -7.55 11.20 23.04
N ALA A 444 -7.99 12.39 23.49
CA ALA A 444 -7.10 13.46 23.92
C ALA A 444 -6.22 13.09 25.11
N LYS A 445 -6.72 12.23 26.02
CA LYS A 445 -5.94 11.69 27.15
C LYS A 445 -4.99 10.58 26.69
N ALA A 446 -5.41 9.72 25.77
CA ALA A 446 -4.60 8.62 25.25
C ALA A 446 -3.46 9.12 24.35
N LEU A 447 -3.71 10.18 23.60
CA LEU A 447 -2.80 10.78 22.62
C LEU A 447 -2.53 12.27 22.95
N PRO A 448 -1.93 12.59 24.11
CA PRO A 448 -1.83 13.98 24.60
C PRO A 448 -0.91 14.87 23.77
N LYS A 449 -0.03 14.28 22.95
CA LYS A 449 0.89 14.99 22.04
C LYS A 449 0.35 15.12 20.62
N ASP A 450 -0.76 14.46 20.32
CA ASP A 450 -1.37 14.51 19.00
C ASP A 450 -2.26 15.75 18.90
N ARG A 451 -1.76 16.76 18.22
CA ARG A 451 -2.42 18.06 18.07
C ARG A 451 -3.80 17.93 17.39
N SER A 452 -3.91 17.13 16.33
CA SER A 452 -5.15 16.92 15.60
C SER A 452 -6.25 16.34 16.51
N VAL A 453 -5.89 15.37 17.36
CA VAL A 453 -6.79 14.82 18.37
C VAL A 453 -7.22 15.87 19.41
N GLN A 454 -6.30 16.73 19.87
CA GLN A 454 -6.62 17.83 20.77
C GLN A 454 -7.59 18.84 20.13
N LEU A 455 -7.38 19.17 18.86
CA LEU A 455 -8.25 20.08 18.09
C LEU A 455 -9.63 19.45 17.83
N THR A 456 -9.69 18.14 17.54
CA THR A 456 -10.96 17.41 17.45
C THR A 456 -11.74 17.49 18.77
N TYR A 457 -11.08 17.26 19.90
CA TYR A 457 -11.73 17.38 21.21
C TYR A 457 -12.18 18.81 21.50
N ALA A 458 -11.39 19.81 21.15
CA ALA A 458 -11.75 21.22 21.25
C ALA A 458 -13.02 21.55 20.47
N SER A 459 -13.14 21.02 19.24
CA SER A 459 -14.33 21.19 18.39
C SER A 459 -15.56 20.51 19.01
N GLN A 460 -15.45 19.28 19.53
CA GLN A 460 -16.55 18.57 20.19
C GLN A 460 -17.03 19.32 21.45
N LEU A 461 -16.13 19.88 22.24
CA LEU A 461 -16.49 20.71 23.41
C LEU A 461 -17.29 21.96 22.99
N ALA A 462 -16.84 22.64 21.93
CA ALA A 462 -17.52 23.83 21.42
C ALA A 462 -18.93 23.50 20.88
N ASP A 463 -19.07 22.39 20.16
CA ASP A 463 -20.33 21.91 19.60
C ASP A 463 -21.38 21.55 20.68
N THR A 464 -20.90 21.05 21.83
CA THR A 464 -21.76 20.57 22.92
C THR A 464 -21.94 21.58 24.08
N GLY A 465 -21.73 22.86 23.80
CA GLY A 465 -22.02 23.98 24.70
C GLY A 465 -20.89 24.34 25.66
N GLN A 466 -19.71 23.73 25.52
CA GLN A 466 -18.51 24.04 26.31
C GLN A 466 -17.53 24.91 25.48
N ALA A 467 -18.05 25.93 24.81
CA ALA A 467 -17.32 26.74 23.83
C ALA A 467 -16.04 27.37 24.37
N ASP A 468 -16.08 27.94 25.60
CA ASP A 468 -14.90 28.57 26.18
C ASP A 468 -13.76 27.56 26.46
N GLN A 469 -14.11 26.33 26.88
CA GLN A 469 -13.14 25.27 27.09
C GLN A 469 -12.55 24.79 25.78
N GLY A 470 -13.40 24.59 24.76
CA GLY A 470 -12.97 24.21 23.41
C GLY A 470 -12.02 25.25 22.80
N ILE A 471 -12.41 26.53 22.87
CA ILE A 471 -11.56 27.63 22.38
C ILE A 471 -10.22 27.69 23.14
N ALA A 472 -10.23 27.55 24.47
CA ALA A 472 -9.03 27.57 25.26
C ALA A 472 -8.10 26.41 24.90
N LEU A 473 -8.64 25.20 24.72
CA LEU A 473 -7.90 24.02 24.32
C LEU A 473 -7.29 24.20 22.91
N ALA A 474 -8.07 24.69 21.94
CA ALA A 474 -7.57 24.94 20.59
C ALA A 474 -6.50 26.03 20.56
N LYS A 475 -6.64 27.10 21.34
CA LYS A 475 -5.61 28.14 21.48
C LYS A 475 -4.32 27.60 22.10
N ALA A 476 -4.41 26.65 23.03
CA ALA A 476 -3.23 26.02 23.62
C ALA A 476 -2.45 25.15 22.63
N GLN A 477 -3.05 24.81 21.48
CA GLN A 477 -2.37 24.10 20.39
C GLN A 477 -1.57 25.04 19.47
N VAL A 478 -1.76 26.35 19.54
CA VAL A 478 -0.89 27.31 18.84
C VAL A 478 0.44 27.33 19.56
N SER A 479 1.48 26.93 18.85
CA SER A 479 2.84 26.79 19.39
C SER A 479 3.48 28.14 19.65
N SER A 480 4.34 28.21 20.66
CA SER A 480 5.28 29.31 20.84
C SER A 480 6.59 29.08 20.07
N THR A 481 6.72 27.97 19.35
CA THR A 481 7.87 27.58 18.54
C THR A 481 7.54 27.76 17.06
N ASP A 482 8.52 28.16 16.25
CA ASP A 482 8.40 28.56 14.83
C ASP A 482 7.94 27.44 13.86
N ASN A 483 6.96 26.61 14.23
CA ASN A 483 6.35 25.65 13.33
C ASN A 483 5.09 26.21 12.68
N ALA A 484 5.27 27.00 11.63
CA ALA A 484 4.20 27.68 10.91
C ALA A 484 3.10 26.73 10.36
N ALA A 485 3.46 25.49 9.98
CA ALA A 485 2.50 24.52 9.45
C ALA A 485 1.54 24.01 10.54
N GLU A 486 2.09 23.68 11.71
CA GLU A 486 1.30 23.23 12.84
C GLU A 486 0.43 24.34 13.42
N ASP A 487 0.92 25.58 13.47
CA ASP A 487 0.14 26.72 13.94
C ASP A 487 -1.00 27.06 12.98
N ARG A 488 -0.80 26.85 11.66
CA ARG A 488 -1.85 27.00 10.66
C ARG A 488 -3.02 26.06 10.92
N GLU A 489 -2.76 24.78 11.23
CA GLU A 489 -3.81 23.80 11.56
C GLU A 489 -4.65 24.27 12.77
N ALA A 490 -3.99 24.74 13.82
CA ALA A 490 -4.67 25.24 15.01
C ALA A 490 -5.51 26.51 14.71
N HIS A 491 -5.00 27.44 13.89
CA HIS A 491 -5.75 28.63 13.47
C HIS A 491 -6.95 28.26 12.60
N LEU A 492 -6.83 27.28 11.70
CA LEU A 492 -7.94 26.79 10.89
C LEU A 492 -9.04 26.14 11.75
N ALA A 493 -8.65 25.32 12.73
CA ALA A 493 -9.59 24.71 13.67
C ALA A 493 -10.30 25.78 14.53
N LEU A 494 -9.58 26.78 15.03
CA LEU A 494 -10.18 27.91 15.74
C LEU A 494 -11.17 28.68 14.87
N ALA A 495 -10.80 28.93 13.60
CA ALA A 495 -11.70 29.60 12.65
C ALA A 495 -13.00 28.79 12.45
N GLN A 496 -12.92 27.48 12.29
CA GLN A 496 -14.10 26.62 12.18
C GLN A 496 -14.98 26.68 13.43
N ILE A 497 -14.39 26.60 14.63
CA ILE A 497 -15.11 26.73 15.90
C ILE A 497 -15.82 28.09 15.96
N TYR A 498 -15.13 29.18 15.61
CA TYR A 498 -15.73 30.51 15.61
C TYR A 498 -16.83 30.68 14.56
N ILE A 499 -16.71 30.11 13.34
CA ILE A 499 -17.76 30.09 12.33
C ILE A 499 -19.01 29.38 12.87
N ARG A 500 -18.88 28.23 13.51
CA ARG A 500 -20.00 27.48 14.10
C ARG A 500 -20.66 28.25 15.26
N LEU A 501 -19.88 29.00 16.04
CA LEU A 501 -20.36 29.86 17.10
C LEU A 501 -20.87 31.23 16.61
N LYS A 502 -20.89 31.50 15.29
CA LYS A 502 -21.26 32.77 14.66
C LYS A 502 -20.42 33.97 15.15
N ARG A 503 -19.17 33.70 15.56
CA ARG A 503 -18.18 34.71 15.97
C ARG A 503 -17.34 35.12 14.75
N TRP A 504 -17.93 35.90 13.85
CA TRP A 504 -17.39 36.16 12.51
C TRP A 504 -16.03 36.88 12.51
N ASP A 505 -15.89 37.92 13.36
CA ASP A 505 -14.64 38.70 13.44
C ASP A 505 -13.47 37.85 13.97
N ASP A 506 -13.74 37.01 14.98
CA ASP A 506 -12.75 36.08 15.51
C ASP A 506 -12.36 35.05 14.47
N ALA A 507 -13.31 34.54 13.71
CA ALA A 507 -13.04 33.59 12.62
C ALA A 507 -12.16 34.23 11.53
N ALA A 508 -12.49 35.43 11.09
CA ALA A 508 -11.70 36.16 10.10
C ALA A 508 -10.26 36.45 10.59
N ALA A 509 -10.11 36.79 11.87
CA ALA A 509 -8.80 37.02 12.47
C ALA A 509 -7.93 35.76 12.46
N GLU A 510 -8.51 34.59 12.79
CA GLU A 510 -7.77 33.32 12.77
C GLU A 510 -7.44 32.89 11.33
N LEU A 511 -8.35 33.08 10.36
CA LEU A 511 -8.07 32.82 8.94
C LEU A 511 -6.94 33.70 8.39
N ASN A 512 -6.83 34.96 8.84
CA ASN A 512 -5.74 35.84 8.44
C ASN A 512 -4.37 35.34 8.99
N LYS A 513 -4.35 34.79 10.22
CA LYS A 513 -3.14 34.18 10.78
C LYS A 513 -2.77 32.89 10.02
N ALA A 514 -3.75 32.06 9.68
CA ALA A 514 -3.53 30.85 8.89
C ALA A 514 -2.98 31.17 7.49
N ASP A 515 -3.51 32.22 6.84
CA ASP A 515 -3.03 32.66 5.53
C ASP A 515 -1.61 33.21 5.58
N ALA A 516 -1.28 34.00 6.61
CA ALA A 516 0.04 34.57 6.81
C ALA A 516 1.14 33.49 7.01
N SER A 517 0.77 32.32 7.56
CA SER A 517 1.67 31.18 7.74
C SER A 517 1.78 30.26 6.53
N ALA A 518 0.96 30.47 5.49
CA ALA A 518 0.94 29.67 4.27
C ALA A 518 1.96 30.20 3.25
N SER A 519 2.99 29.40 2.94
CA SER A 519 4.07 29.76 2.01
C SER A 519 3.83 29.22 0.58
N LYS A 520 3.04 28.16 0.44
CA LYS A 520 2.73 27.51 -0.85
C LYS A 520 1.27 27.66 -1.22
N PRO A 521 0.93 27.68 -2.52
CA PRO A 521 -0.46 27.75 -2.96
C PRO A 521 -1.36 26.69 -2.32
N GLU A 522 -0.89 25.44 -2.27
CA GLU A 522 -1.64 24.30 -1.75
C GLU A 522 -2.03 24.50 -0.27
N GLU A 523 -1.19 25.18 0.49
CA GLU A 523 -1.42 25.51 1.91
C GLU A 523 -2.54 26.53 2.09
N LYS A 524 -2.85 27.33 1.06
CA LYS A 524 -3.91 28.35 1.05
C LYS A 524 -5.28 27.79 0.65
N LEU A 525 -5.32 26.61 0.04
CA LEU A 525 -6.57 26.04 -0.47
C LEU A 525 -7.66 26.01 0.60
N TYR A 526 -7.34 25.45 1.77
CA TYR A 526 -8.31 25.33 2.85
C TYR A 526 -8.63 26.67 3.54
N VAL A 527 -7.69 27.62 3.56
CA VAL A 527 -7.96 29.00 4.01
C VAL A 527 -9.02 29.64 3.12
N TYR A 528 -8.86 29.57 1.81
CA TYR A 528 -9.85 30.13 0.85
C TYR A 528 -11.21 29.44 0.97
N PHE A 529 -11.23 28.12 1.14
CA PHE A 529 -12.45 27.38 1.38
C PHE A 529 -13.19 27.88 2.64
N LEU A 530 -12.49 28.04 3.76
CA LEU A 530 -13.11 28.52 5.00
C LEU A 530 -13.51 30.00 4.93
N ARG A 531 -12.77 30.85 4.19
CA ARG A 531 -13.19 32.25 3.93
C ARG A 531 -14.46 32.26 3.09
N GLY A 532 -14.55 31.41 2.05
CA GLY A 532 -15.76 31.26 1.27
C GLY A 532 -16.95 30.83 2.13
N THR A 533 -16.75 29.82 3.00
CA THR A 533 -17.78 29.36 3.95
C THR A 533 -18.19 30.46 4.94
N LEU A 534 -17.23 31.22 5.48
CA LEU A 534 -17.50 32.35 6.38
C LEU A 534 -18.34 33.43 5.69
N ALA A 535 -17.99 33.80 4.46
CA ALA A 535 -18.71 34.79 3.68
C ALA A 535 -20.12 34.31 3.32
N ASP A 536 -20.29 33.04 2.90
CA ASP A 536 -21.59 32.44 2.61
C ASP A 536 -22.51 32.44 3.84
N ARG A 537 -22.02 32.07 5.03
CA ARG A 537 -22.77 32.12 6.30
C ARG A 537 -23.20 33.54 6.66
N GLN A 538 -22.45 34.56 6.22
CA GLN A 538 -22.81 35.98 6.37
C GLN A 538 -23.67 36.50 5.22
N LYS A 539 -24.02 35.64 4.23
CA LYS A 539 -24.75 35.99 3.00
C LYS A 539 -24.00 37.00 2.09
N GLN A 540 -22.70 37.06 2.20
CA GLN A 540 -21.79 37.84 1.35
C GLN A 540 -21.37 36.98 0.13
N TYR A 541 -22.35 36.72 -0.73
CA TYR A 541 -22.24 35.69 -1.76
C TYR A 541 -21.16 35.95 -2.83
N GLU A 542 -20.96 37.24 -3.19
CA GLU A 542 -19.94 37.64 -4.17
C GLU A 542 -18.50 37.37 -3.60
N GLU A 543 -18.33 37.62 -2.31
CA GLU A 543 -17.09 37.33 -1.62
C GLU A 543 -16.87 35.81 -1.45
N ALA A 544 -17.93 35.10 -1.07
CA ALA A 544 -17.90 33.62 -0.98
C ALA A 544 -17.48 32.98 -2.30
N GLU A 545 -18.10 33.42 -3.41
CA GLU A 545 -17.75 32.92 -4.74
C GLU A 545 -16.29 33.23 -5.10
N ALA A 546 -15.82 34.45 -4.85
CA ALA A 546 -14.43 34.83 -5.14
C ALA A 546 -13.42 33.96 -4.37
N GLU A 547 -13.69 33.63 -3.12
CA GLU A 547 -12.83 32.80 -2.31
C GLU A 547 -12.87 31.33 -2.77
N PHE A 548 -14.04 30.77 -3.09
CA PHE A 548 -14.15 29.42 -3.65
C PHE A 548 -13.46 29.31 -5.01
N GLN A 549 -13.53 30.33 -5.86
CA GLN A 549 -12.83 30.35 -7.14
C GLN A 549 -11.30 30.40 -6.97
N LYS A 550 -10.78 31.15 -5.97
CA LYS A 550 -9.34 31.09 -5.64
C LYS A 550 -8.91 29.68 -5.25
N ALA A 551 -9.72 28.99 -4.45
CA ALA A 551 -9.44 27.61 -4.07
C ALA A 551 -9.48 26.66 -5.27
N LEU A 552 -10.46 26.79 -6.18
CA LEU A 552 -10.56 26.01 -7.42
C LEU A 552 -9.46 26.34 -8.45
N THR A 553 -8.81 27.49 -8.35
CA THR A 553 -7.61 27.80 -9.15
C THR A 553 -6.42 26.93 -8.71
N ILE A 554 -6.34 26.58 -7.43
CA ILE A 554 -5.30 25.70 -6.88
C ILE A 554 -5.62 24.25 -7.19
N ASP A 555 -6.85 23.83 -6.92
CA ASP A 555 -7.33 22.46 -7.18
C ASP A 555 -8.66 22.49 -7.96
N PRO A 556 -8.61 22.46 -9.30
CA PRO A 556 -9.80 22.51 -10.16
C PRO A 556 -10.71 21.27 -10.08
N GLN A 557 -10.22 20.21 -9.41
CA GLN A 557 -10.96 18.96 -9.22
C GLN A 557 -11.41 18.74 -7.78
N ASN A 558 -11.36 19.74 -6.93
CA ASN A 558 -11.81 19.62 -5.55
C ASN A 558 -13.34 19.46 -5.48
N ALA A 559 -13.79 18.21 -5.31
CA ALA A 559 -15.21 17.86 -5.30
C ALA A 559 -15.99 18.63 -4.24
N THR A 560 -15.44 18.82 -3.04
CA THR A 560 -16.07 19.54 -1.94
C THR A 560 -16.32 21.00 -2.34
N ILE A 561 -15.33 21.70 -2.88
CA ILE A 561 -15.44 23.10 -3.24
C ILE A 561 -16.38 23.29 -4.44
N LEU A 562 -16.29 22.39 -5.44
CA LEU A 562 -17.21 22.35 -6.57
C LEU A 562 -18.67 22.20 -6.10
N ASN A 563 -18.92 21.30 -5.15
CA ASN A 563 -20.24 21.11 -4.58
C ASN A 563 -20.72 22.32 -3.79
N TYR A 564 -19.89 22.90 -2.91
CA TYR A 564 -20.27 24.07 -2.12
C TYR A 564 -20.64 25.27 -3.00
N LEU A 565 -19.79 25.61 -3.98
CA LEU A 565 -20.05 26.70 -4.90
C LEU A 565 -21.28 26.40 -5.77
N GLY A 566 -21.38 25.21 -6.32
CA GLY A 566 -22.51 24.76 -7.12
C GLY A 566 -23.84 24.81 -6.34
N TYR A 567 -23.84 24.30 -5.10
CA TYR A 567 -25.03 24.34 -4.22
C TYR A 567 -25.44 25.78 -3.88
N MET A 568 -24.49 26.64 -3.51
CA MET A 568 -24.75 28.07 -3.24
C MET A 568 -25.42 28.76 -4.43
N LEU A 569 -24.95 28.51 -5.65
CA LEU A 569 -25.57 29.07 -6.87
C LEU A 569 -26.96 28.47 -7.12
N ALA A 570 -27.12 27.15 -6.96
CA ALA A 570 -28.37 26.44 -7.17
C ALA A 570 -29.43 26.87 -6.16
N ASP A 571 -29.11 26.99 -4.89
CA ASP A 571 -30.07 27.41 -3.86
C ASP A 571 -30.59 28.83 -4.09
N ARG A 572 -29.72 29.74 -4.50
CA ARG A 572 -30.07 31.09 -4.91
C ARG A 572 -30.83 31.16 -6.25
N GLY A 573 -30.88 30.08 -7.03
CA GLY A 573 -31.51 30.04 -8.35
C GLY A 573 -30.78 30.84 -9.43
N VAL A 574 -29.46 31.07 -9.26
CA VAL A 574 -28.63 31.84 -10.21
C VAL A 574 -27.66 30.92 -10.94
N ARG A 575 -27.41 31.21 -12.22
CA ARG A 575 -26.44 30.45 -13.05
C ARG A 575 -26.61 28.92 -12.96
N LEU A 576 -27.85 28.44 -12.97
CA LEU A 576 -28.18 27.01 -12.77
C LEU A 576 -27.44 26.06 -13.72
N PRO A 577 -27.17 26.37 -15.00
CA PRO A 577 -26.39 25.50 -15.87
C PRO A 577 -24.95 25.31 -15.39
N GLU A 578 -24.32 26.34 -14.85
CA GLU A 578 -22.97 26.30 -14.31
C GLU A 578 -22.96 25.52 -12.98
N ALA A 579 -23.90 25.77 -12.09
CA ALA A 579 -24.11 25.01 -10.86
C ALA A 579 -24.26 23.52 -11.15
N LEU A 580 -25.08 23.15 -12.15
CA LEU A 580 -25.24 21.74 -12.56
C LEU A 580 -23.94 21.12 -13.04
N THR A 581 -23.13 21.87 -13.80
CA THR A 581 -21.83 21.37 -14.29
C THR A 581 -20.85 21.09 -13.14
N MET A 582 -20.77 22.01 -12.17
CA MET A 582 -19.91 21.87 -11.00
C MET A 582 -20.33 20.69 -10.12
N ILE A 583 -21.64 20.58 -9.82
CA ILE A 583 -22.16 19.52 -8.95
C ILE A 583 -22.04 18.16 -9.63
N ARG A 584 -22.29 18.04 -10.95
CA ARG A 584 -22.05 16.79 -11.69
C ARG A 584 -20.62 16.37 -11.59
N LYS A 585 -19.68 17.30 -11.77
CA LYS A 585 -18.26 16.98 -11.62
C LYS A 585 -17.91 16.50 -10.21
N ALA A 586 -18.53 17.07 -9.18
CA ALA A 586 -18.36 16.59 -7.80
C ALA A 586 -18.91 15.17 -7.62
N VAL A 587 -20.08 14.87 -8.18
CA VAL A 587 -20.66 13.51 -8.16
C VAL A 587 -19.82 12.52 -8.97
N ASP A 588 -19.28 12.93 -10.13
CA ASP A 588 -18.38 12.06 -10.92
C ASP A 588 -17.10 11.68 -10.15
N LEU A 589 -16.60 12.60 -9.31
CA LEU A 589 -15.43 12.37 -8.46
C LEU A 589 -15.72 11.50 -7.22
N ASP A 590 -16.92 11.60 -6.65
CA ASP A 590 -17.38 10.77 -5.53
C ASP A 590 -18.89 10.47 -5.67
N PRO A 591 -19.24 9.41 -6.45
CA PRO A 591 -20.63 9.10 -6.79
C PRO A 591 -21.51 8.64 -5.62
N GLN A 592 -20.90 8.31 -4.48
CA GLN A 592 -21.59 7.79 -3.31
C GLN A 592 -21.80 8.87 -2.23
N ASN A 593 -21.29 10.06 -2.41
CA ASN A 593 -21.41 11.15 -1.46
C ASN A 593 -22.84 11.69 -1.40
N TYR A 594 -23.50 11.46 -0.28
CA TYR A 594 -24.90 11.86 -0.10
C TYR A 594 -25.12 13.38 -0.28
N ALA A 595 -24.18 14.22 0.18
CA ALA A 595 -24.29 15.66 0.05
C ALA A 595 -24.20 16.14 -1.41
N TYR A 596 -23.36 15.45 -2.22
CA TYR A 596 -23.27 15.76 -3.66
C TYR A 596 -24.50 15.28 -4.42
N LEU A 597 -25.03 14.11 -4.06
CA LEU A 597 -26.28 13.58 -4.63
C LEU A 597 -27.48 14.46 -4.30
N ASP A 598 -27.57 14.94 -3.05
CA ASP A 598 -28.62 15.89 -2.65
C ASP A 598 -28.50 17.20 -3.43
N SER A 599 -27.31 17.78 -3.51
CA SER A 599 -27.04 18.99 -4.28
C SER A 599 -27.40 18.82 -5.77
N LEU A 600 -27.09 17.65 -6.36
CA LEU A 600 -27.45 17.31 -7.73
C LEU A 600 -28.98 17.27 -7.90
N GLY A 601 -29.66 16.60 -6.99
CA GLY A 601 -31.11 16.57 -6.97
C GLY A 601 -31.73 17.97 -6.79
N TRP A 602 -31.13 18.81 -5.93
CA TRP A 602 -31.58 20.16 -5.70
C TRP A 602 -31.46 21.07 -6.95
N VAL A 603 -30.34 21.00 -7.67
CA VAL A 603 -30.22 21.77 -8.93
C VAL A 603 -31.16 21.24 -10.00
N TYR A 604 -31.46 19.93 -10.07
CA TYR A 604 -32.50 19.41 -10.94
C TYR A 604 -33.89 19.93 -10.53
N PHE A 605 -34.18 20.01 -9.24
CA PHE A 605 -35.42 20.62 -8.76
C PHE A 605 -35.56 22.11 -9.20
N LYS A 606 -34.50 22.90 -9.00
CA LYS A 606 -34.47 24.33 -9.41
C LYS A 606 -34.61 24.51 -10.93
N THR A 607 -34.19 23.51 -11.72
CA THR A 607 -34.35 23.51 -13.19
C THR A 607 -35.66 22.86 -13.68
N GLY A 608 -36.55 22.44 -12.76
CA GLY A 608 -37.86 21.86 -13.09
C GLY A 608 -37.79 20.37 -13.51
N GLN A 609 -36.65 19.71 -13.38
CA GLN A 609 -36.44 18.30 -13.75
C GLN A 609 -36.78 17.38 -12.55
N TYR A 610 -38.04 17.38 -12.12
CA TYR A 610 -38.49 16.80 -10.85
C TYR A 610 -38.26 15.27 -10.74
N ALA A 611 -38.29 14.54 -11.85
CA ALA A 611 -38.00 13.08 -11.83
C ALA A 611 -36.55 12.82 -11.47
N LEU A 612 -35.60 13.54 -12.07
CA LEU A 612 -34.18 13.47 -11.74
C LEU A 612 -33.87 13.98 -10.33
N ALA A 613 -34.59 15.01 -9.89
CA ALA A 613 -34.51 15.51 -8.53
C ALA A 613 -34.90 14.44 -7.51
N GLU A 614 -36.08 13.81 -7.70
CA GLU A 614 -36.56 12.73 -6.82
C GLU A 614 -35.57 11.57 -6.77
N GLU A 615 -35.07 11.15 -7.93
CA GLU A 615 -34.10 10.01 -8.00
C GLU A 615 -32.84 10.30 -7.18
N ASN A 616 -32.20 11.46 -7.40
CA ASN A 616 -30.92 11.77 -6.77
C ASN A 616 -31.07 12.06 -5.27
N ILE A 617 -32.10 12.81 -4.85
CA ILE A 617 -32.31 13.08 -3.42
C ILE A 617 -32.71 11.80 -2.67
N ARG A 618 -33.44 10.88 -3.30
CA ARG A 618 -33.71 9.57 -2.70
C ARG A 618 -32.43 8.75 -2.50
N LYS A 619 -31.53 8.73 -3.48
CA LYS A 619 -30.21 8.10 -3.32
C LYS A 619 -29.42 8.74 -2.17
N ALA A 620 -29.45 10.06 -2.05
CA ALA A 620 -28.86 10.77 -0.91
C ALA A 620 -29.47 10.32 0.42
N ASN A 621 -30.81 10.24 0.49
CA ASN A 621 -31.52 9.81 1.70
C ASN A 621 -31.28 8.33 2.06
N GLU A 622 -31.05 7.48 1.09
CA GLU A 622 -30.65 6.06 1.33
C GLU A 622 -29.27 5.95 1.98
N ARG A 623 -28.38 6.92 1.69
CA ARG A 623 -27.03 6.99 2.26
C ARG A 623 -26.97 7.71 3.61
N ASN A 624 -27.76 8.74 3.78
CA ASN A 624 -27.87 9.49 5.03
C ASN A 624 -29.31 9.95 5.26
N ASN A 625 -30.04 9.22 6.07
CA ASN A 625 -31.42 9.53 6.43
C ASN A 625 -31.56 10.39 7.70
N GLY A 626 -30.46 10.84 8.28
CA GLY A 626 -30.41 11.72 9.45
C GLY A 626 -30.23 13.21 9.10
N ASP A 627 -30.08 13.56 7.82
CA ASP A 627 -29.90 14.95 7.41
C ASP A 627 -31.25 15.65 7.20
N PRO A 628 -31.61 16.68 8.01
CA PRO A 628 -32.87 17.39 7.89
C PRO A 628 -33.04 18.08 6.54
N THR A 629 -31.97 18.51 5.88
CA THR A 629 -32.01 19.22 4.58
C THR A 629 -32.45 18.27 3.47
N ILE A 630 -31.96 17.04 3.45
CA ILE A 630 -32.37 16.03 2.45
C ILE A 630 -33.87 15.77 2.54
N HIS A 631 -34.41 15.68 3.76
CA HIS A 631 -35.86 15.53 3.97
C HIS A 631 -36.64 16.75 3.54
N ASP A 632 -36.12 17.96 3.77
CA ASP A 632 -36.75 19.19 3.29
C ASP A 632 -36.82 19.22 1.76
N HIS A 633 -35.71 18.91 1.08
CA HIS A 633 -35.64 18.86 -0.39
C HIS A 633 -36.58 17.79 -0.97
N LEU A 634 -36.67 16.60 -0.38
CA LEU A 634 -37.64 15.59 -0.80
C LEU A 634 -39.06 16.06 -0.60
N GLY A 635 -39.35 16.74 0.51
CA GLY A 635 -40.65 17.36 0.78
C GLY A 635 -41.07 18.34 -0.33
N GLU A 636 -40.16 19.21 -0.76
CA GLU A 636 -40.40 20.15 -1.87
C GLU A 636 -40.65 19.43 -3.20
N VAL A 637 -39.85 18.41 -3.52
CA VAL A 637 -40.07 17.63 -4.75
C VAL A 637 -41.42 16.93 -4.73
N TYR A 638 -41.81 16.34 -3.62
CA TYR A 638 -43.11 15.68 -3.49
C TYR A 638 -44.27 16.62 -3.53
N GLU A 639 -44.16 17.83 -2.97
CA GLU A 639 -45.18 18.85 -3.09
C GLU A 639 -45.37 19.28 -4.54
N LYS A 640 -44.26 19.57 -5.26
CA LYS A 640 -44.29 19.99 -6.68
C LYS A 640 -44.83 18.91 -7.61
N THR A 641 -44.65 17.64 -7.26
CA THR A 641 -45.16 16.51 -8.03
C THR A 641 -46.55 16.03 -7.57
N GLY A 642 -47.19 16.74 -6.64
CA GLY A 642 -48.56 16.44 -6.16
C GLY A 642 -48.66 15.29 -5.16
N LYS A 643 -47.54 14.75 -4.69
CA LYS A 643 -47.46 13.66 -3.73
C LYS A 643 -47.56 14.18 -2.27
N LEU A 644 -48.65 14.94 -1.95
CA LEU A 644 -48.78 15.68 -0.70
C LEU A 644 -48.61 14.86 0.59
N LYS A 645 -49.07 13.61 0.61
CA LYS A 645 -48.84 12.72 1.78
C LYS A 645 -47.39 12.47 2.03
N MET A 646 -46.63 12.25 0.97
CA MET A 646 -45.19 12.02 1.05
C MET A 646 -44.44 13.29 1.45
N ALA A 647 -44.86 14.45 0.92
CA ALA A 647 -44.30 15.75 1.31
C ALA A 647 -44.45 16.01 2.83
N VAL A 648 -45.64 15.80 3.37
CA VAL A 648 -45.90 15.92 4.83
C VAL A 648 -44.98 15.00 5.62
N ALA A 649 -44.90 13.72 5.24
CA ALA A 649 -44.04 12.76 5.95
C ALA A 649 -42.55 13.16 5.94
N GLN A 650 -42.06 13.70 4.82
CA GLN A 650 -40.68 14.14 4.72
C GLN A 650 -40.40 15.38 5.59
N TRP A 651 -41.27 16.36 5.57
CA TRP A 651 -41.13 17.54 6.42
C TRP A 651 -41.30 17.23 7.94
N GLU A 652 -42.15 16.26 8.29
CA GLU A 652 -42.22 15.74 9.68
C GLU A 652 -40.89 15.12 10.08
N ARG A 653 -40.25 14.36 9.17
CA ARG A 653 -38.94 13.78 9.42
C ARG A 653 -37.88 14.88 9.53
N SER A 654 -37.84 15.84 8.62
CA SER A 654 -36.92 16.98 8.68
C SER A 654 -36.98 17.71 10.05
N MET A 655 -38.19 17.98 10.53
CA MET A 655 -38.41 18.61 11.86
C MET A 655 -37.89 17.74 13.01
N THR A 656 -38.03 16.41 12.90
CA THR A 656 -37.50 15.47 13.91
C THR A 656 -35.96 15.50 13.90
N GLU A 657 -35.32 15.50 12.76
CA GLU A 657 -33.88 15.53 12.64
C GLU A 657 -33.30 16.87 13.11
N TYR A 658 -33.94 18.01 12.77
CA TYR A 658 -33.54 19.29 13.35
C TYR A 658 -33.61 19.36 14.87
N ALA A 659 -34.57 18.68 15.48
CA ALA A 659 -34.69 18.63 16.95
C ALA A 659 -33.53 17.84 17.59
N HIS A 660 -32.89 16.96 16.87
CA HIS A 660 -31.71 16.19 17.30
C HIS A 660 -30.38 16.79 16.86
N SER A 661 -30.37 17.77 15.95
CA SER A 661 -29.17 18.41 15.43
C SER A 661 -28.49 19.31 16.48
N LEU A 662 -27.19 19.57 16.25
CA LEU A 662 -26.46 20.55 17.05
C LEU A 662 -27.03 21.97 16.83
N PRO A 663 -26.98 22.85 17.84
CA PRO A 663 -27.47 24.23 17.70
C PRO A 663 -26.85 25.02 16.54
N ALA A 664 -25.61 24.70 16.17
CA ALA A 664 -24.91 25.32 15.04
C ALA A 664 -25.46 24.89 13.67
N ASP A 665 -26.08 23.69 13.60
CA ASP A 665 -26.60 23.08 12.38
C ASP A 665 -28.12 23.26 12.23
N ALA A 666 -28.83 23.65 13.30
CA ALA A 666 -30.25 23.92 13.33
C ALA A 666 -30.51 25.46 13.37
N ASP A 667 -30.32 26.14 12.23
CA ASP A 667 -30.63 27.59 12.17
C ASP A 667 -32.13 27.81 12.38
N PRO A 668 -32.54 28.65 13.35
CA PRO A 668 -33.94 28.88 13.64
C PRO A 668 -34.76 29.38 12.45
N THR A 669 -34.11 30.09 11.50
CA THR A 669 -34.77 30.56 10.28
C THR A 669 -35.11 29.41 9.34
N ASP A 670 -34.23 28.43 9.20
CA ASP A 670 -34.45 27.29 8.31
C ASP A 670 -35.45 26.30 8.93
N VAL A 671 -35.36 26.05 10.23
CA VAL A 671 -36.37 25.31 10.97
C VAL A 671 -37.77 25.93 10.82
N ALA A 672 -37.87 27.24 10.95
CA ALA A 672 -39.15 27.94 10.77
C ALA A 672 -39.71 27.85 9.34
N LYS A 673 -38.83 27.85 8.32
CA LYS A 673 -39.23 27.61 6.91
C LYS A 673 -39.84 26.23 6.72
N VAL A 674 -39.20 25.20 7.23
CA VAL A 674 -39.67 23.80 7.13
C VAL A 674 -40.98 23.62 7.87
N GLN A 675 -41.10 24.19 9.09
CA GLN A 675 -42.36 24.21 9.85
C GLN A 675 -43.51 24.81 9.05
N HIS A 676 -43.29 25.95 8.40
CA HIS A 676 -44.29 26.63 7.58
C HIS A 676 -44.69 25.80 6.34
N LYS A 677 -43.71 25.15 5.67
CA LYS A 677 -43.96 24.22 4.55
C LYS A 677 -44.88 23.08 5.01
N LEU A 678 -44.54 22.45 6.13
CA LEU A 678 -45.28 21.34 6.74
C LEU A 678 -46.75 21.74 7.04
N GLU A 679 -46.95 22.88 7.69
CA GLU A 679 -48.31 23.41 8.03
C GLU A 679 -49.13 23.65 6.76
N ASN A 680 -48.54 24.29 5.75
CA ASN A 680 -49.21 24.54 4.46
C ASN A 680 -49.58 23.24 3.74
N ALA A 681 -48.70 22.27 3.75
CA ALA A 681 -48.97 20.97 3.11
C ALA A 681 -50.08 20.21 3.83
N ARG A 682 -50.13 20.23 5.14
CA ARG A 682 -51.22 19.66 5.93
C ARG A 682 -52.57 20.29 5.63
N VAL A 683 -52.62 21.62 5.50
CA VAL A 683 -53.84 22.34 5.08
C VAL A 683 -54.27 21.97 3.65
N LYS A 684 -53.32 21.85 2.71
CA LYS A 684 -53.63 21.38 1.34
C LYS A 684 -54.14 19.94 1.35
N LEU A 685 -53.55 19.07 2.09
CA LEU A 685 -53.92 17.65 2.19
C LEU A 685 -55.32 17.48 2.80
N SER A 686 -55.69 18.24 3.83
CA SER A 686 -57.02 18.19 4.43
C SER A 686 -58.11 18.61 3.45
N LYS A 687 -57.85 19.62 2.60
CA LYS A 687 -58.81 20.06 1.56
C LYS A 687 -59.05 18.99 0.50
N VAL A 688 -57.99 18.23 0.12
CA VAL A 688 -58.11 17.15 -0.88
C VAL A 688 -58.88 15.97 -0.32
N THR A 689 -58.71 15.66 0.96
CA THR A 689 -59.38 14.51 1.63
C THR A 689 -60.84 14.80 2.00
N THR A 690 -61.23 16.09 2.10
CA THR A 690 -62.61 16.51 2.43
C THR A 690 -63.48 16.80 1.20
N THR A 691 -62.92 16.78 -0.02
CA THR A 691 -63.72 16.96 -1.24
C THR A 691 -64.31 15.58 -1.62
N PRO A 692 -65.64 15.35 -1.59
CA PRO A 692 -66.22 14.09 -2.00
C PRO A 692 -65.96 13.86 -3.48
N VAL A 693 -65.46 12.66 -3.82
CA VAL A 693 -65.36 12.21 -5.22
C VAL A 693 -66.76 12.28 -5.83
N LYS A 694 -66.97 13.18 -6.80
CA LYS A 694 -68.20 13.29 -7.60
C LYS A 694 -68.26 12.14 -8.59
#